data_756d7623bb5ba02b57f5258cd0f662bb
#
_entry.id   756d7623bb5ba02b57f5258cd0f662bb
#
_cell.length_a   1.000
_cell.length_b   1.000
_cell.length_c   1.000
_cell.angle_alpha   90.00
_cell.angle_beta   90.00
_cell.angle_gamma   90.00
#
_symmetry.space_group_name_H-M   'P 1'
#
loop_
_entity.id
_entity.type
_entity.pdbx_description
1 polymer ?
#
loop_
_entity_poly.entity_id
_entity_poly.type
_entity_poly.pdbx_seq_one_letter_code
_entity_poly.pdbx_strand_id
1 'polypeptide(L)'
;DYTVTTSNGSTWTGAGIIVDKDASVNWQVNGVKGDNLHKIGEGTLVVQGTGVNEGGLKVGDGTVVLNQQADSSGHVQAFSSVNIASGRPTVVLADNQQVNPDNISWGYRGGVLDVNGNDLTFHKLNAADYGATLGNSSDKTANITLDYQTHPADVKVNEWSSSNRGTVGSLYIYNNPYTHTVDYFILKTSSYGWFPTGQVSNEHWEYVGHDQNSAQALLANRINNKGYLYHGKLLGNINFSNKATPGTTGALVMDGSANMSGTFTQENGRLTIQGHPVIHASTSQSIANTVSSLGDNSVLTQPTSFTQDDWENRTFSFGSLVLKDTDFGLGRNATLNTTIQADNSSVTLGDSRVFIDKKDGQGTAFTLEEGTSVATKDADKSVFNGTVNLDNQSVLNINDIFNGGIQANNSTVNISSDSAILGNSTLTSTALNLNKGANALASQSFVSDGPVNISDATLSLNSRPDEVSHTLLPVYDYAGSWNLKGDDARLNVGPYSMLSGNINVQDKGTVTLGGEGELSPDLTLQNQMLYSLFNGYRNTWSGSLNAPDATVSMTDTQWSMNGNSTAGNMKLNRTIVGFNGGTSSFTTLTTDNLDAVQSAFVMRTDLNKADKLVINKSATGHDNSIWVNFLKKPSDKDTLDIPLVSAPEATADNLFRASTRVVGFSDVTPTLSVRKEDGKKEWVLDGYQVARNDGQGKAAATFMHISYNNFITEVNNLNKRMGDLRDINGEAGTWVRLLNGSGSADGGFTDHYTLLQMGADRKHELGSMDLFTGVMATYTDTDASAGLYSGKTKSWGGGFYASGLFRSGAYFDLIAKYIHNENKYDLNFAGAGKQNFRSHSLYAGAEVGYRYHLTDTTFVEPQAELVWGRLQGQTFNWNDSGMDVSMRRNSVNPLVGRTGVVSGKTFSGKDWSLTARAGLHYEFDLTDSADVHLKDAAGEHQINGRKDGRMLYGVGLNARFGDNTRLGLEVERSAFGKYNTDDAINANIRYSF
;
A
#
# COMPACT_ATOMS: atom_id res chain seq x y z
N ASP A 1 10.45 -53.32 9.19
CA ASP A 1 11.18 -52.35 10.04
C ASP A 1 12.21 -53.10 10.86
N TYR A 2 13.46 -52.69 10.76
CA TYR A 2 14.60 -53.38 11.41
C TYR A 2 15.37 -52.39 12.24
N THR A 3 16.00 -52.91 13.31
CA THR A 3 16.98 -52.20 14.09
C THR A 3 18.33 -52.92 13.94
N VAL A 4 19.37 -52.14 13.53
CA VAL A 4 20.75 -52.60 13.45
C VAL A 4 21.51 -52.01 14.63
N THR A 5 22.00 -52.86 15.48
CA THR A 5 22.70 -52.47 16.69
C THR A 5 23.91 -53.38 16.90
N THR A 6 24.74 -53.04 17.87
CA THR A 6 25.91 -53.80 18.25
C THR A 6 25.83 -54.15 19.75
N SER A 7 26.20 -55.38 20.13
CA SER A 7 26.17 -55.81 21.53
C SER A 7 27.41 -55.40 22.31
N ASN A 8 28.50 -55.06 21.61
CA ASN A 8 29.82 -54.82 22.21
C ASN A 8 30.38 -53.44 21.95
N GLY A 9 29.57 -52.50 21.44
CA GLY A 9 30.08 -51.22 21.00
C GLY A 9 31.02 -51.25 19.79
N SER A 10 31.00 -52.36 19.04
CA SER A 10 31.78 -52.51 17.83
C SER A 10 31.36 -51.49 16.75
N THR A 11 32.34 -51.10 15.96
CA THR A 11 32.13 -50.14 14.86
C THR A 11 32.12 -50.86 13.53
N TRP A 12 31.44 -50.29 12.54
CA TRP A 12 31.49 -50.81 11.17
C TRP A 12 32.63 -50.22 10.39
N THR A 13 33.09 -50.93 9.38
CA THR A 13 34.04 -50.49 8.36
C THR A 13 33.46 -50.82 6.99
N GLY A 14 33.55 -49.83 6.04
CA GLY A 14 33.17 -50.03 4.66
C GLY A 14 31.76 -50.58 4.44
N ALA A 15 30.77 -50.01 5.07
CA ALA A 15 29.38 -50.50 5.02
C ALA A 15 28.51 -49.82 3.97
N GLY A 16 27.57 -50.60 3.44
CA GLY A 16 26.50 -50.08 2.57
C GLY A 16 25.16 -50.68 3.00
N ILE A 17 24.09 -49.94 2.74
CA ILE A 17 22.72 -50.38 3.07
C ILE A 17 21.75 -49.99 1.95
N ILE A 18 20.90 -50.93 1.57
CA ILE A 18 19.79 -50.72 0.67
C ILE A 18 18.53 -50.81 1.51
N VAL A 19 17.73 -49.75 1.55
CA VAL A 19 16.45 -49.71 2.22
C VAL A 19 15.34 -49.54 1.17
N ASP A 20 14.55 -50.55 1.00
CA ASP A 20 13.50 -50.56 -0.01
C ASP A 20 12.37 -49.60 0.35
N LYS A 21 11.63 -49.20 -0.67
CA LYS A 21 10.46 -48.35 -0.53
C LYS A 21 9.52 -48.84 0.57
N ASP A 22 8.99 -47.93 1.37
CA ASP A 22 8.09 -48.17 2.49
C ASP A 22 8.71 -48.96 3.65
N ALA A 23 10.02 -49.25 3.59
CA ALA A 23 10.78 -49.85 4.70
C ALA A 23 11.51 -48.80 5.50
N SER A 24 11.76 -49.11 6.76
CA SER A 24 12.53 -48.26 7.66
C SER A 24 13.55 -49.09 8.46
N VAL A 25 14.77 -48.57 8.56
CA VAL A 25 15.84 -49.19 9.35
C VAL A 25 16.33 -48.21 10.43
N ASN A 26 16.32 -48.63 11.68
CA ASN A 26 16.94 -47.88 12.77
C ASN A 26 18.39 -48.32 12.89
N TRP A 27 19.34 -47.41 12.61
CA TRP A 27 20.76 -47.69 12.58
C TRP A 27 21.45 -47.13 13.83
N GLN A 28 22.00 -48.05 14.65
CA GLN A 28 22.59 -47.69 15.93
C GLN A 28 24.09 -48.03 16.04
N VAL A 29 24.75 -48.28 14.91
CA VAL A 29 26.16 -48.68 14.89
C VAL A 29 27.02 -47.54 14.37
N ASN A 30 28.01 -47.14 15.14
CA ASN A 30 28.97 -46.12 14.73
C ASN A 30 30.05 -46.66 13.79
N GLY A 31 30.52 -45.83 12.89
CA GLY A 31 31.61 -46.16 11.96
C GLY A 31 32.99 -45.73 12.46
N VAL A 32 34.01 -46.13 11.77
CA VAL A 32 35.40 -45.71 12.01
C VAL A 32 35.73 -44.50 11.17
N LYS A 33 36.71 -43.75 11.61
CA LYS A 33 37.20 -42.57 10.89
C LYS A 33 37.73 -42.97 9.48
N GLY A 34 37.27 -42.24 8.49
CA GLY A 34 37.68 -42.41 7.09
C GLY A 34 36.78 -43.37 6.30
N ASP A 35 35.93 -44.12 6.94
CA ASP A 35 34.94 -44.99 6.26
C ASP A 35 33.57 -44.28 6.07
N ASN A 36 32.86 -44.69 5.04
CA ASN A 36 31.52 -44.16 4.74
C ASN A 36 30.47 -45.22 4.74
N LEU A 37 29.33 -44.91 5.31
CA LEU A 37 28.10 -45.67 5.14
C LEU A 37 27.42 -45.18 3.84
N HIS A 38 27.23 -46.12 2.90
CA HIS A 38 26.52 -45.83 1.65
C HIS A 38 25.06 -46.25 1.79
N LYS A 39 24.16 -45.31 1.69
CA LYS A 39 22.71 -45.59 1.76
C LYS A 39 22.09 -45.34 0.37
N ILE A 40 21.43 -46.38 -0.17
CA ILE A 40 20.61 -46.29 -1.35
C ILE A 40 19.21 -46.90 -1.11
N GLY A 41 18.36 -46.90 -2.10
CA GLY A 41 16.96 -47.33 -1.96
C GLY A 41 16.03 -46.23 -1.48
N GLU A 42 14.77 -46.33 -1.87
CA GLU A 42 13.76 -45.26 -1.63
C GLU A 42 13.24 -45.25 -0.19
N GLY A 43 13.61 -46.21 0.66
CA GLY A 43 13.18 -46.30 2.03
C GLY A 43 13.93 -45.37 2.98
N THR A 44 13.62 -45.45 4.27
CA THR A 44 14.12 -44.54 5.29
C THR A 44 15.14 -45.22 6.20
N LEU A 45 16.29 -44.57 6.38
CA LEU A 45 17.28 -44.90 7.39
C LEU A 45 17.21 -43.90 8.52
N VAL A 46 16.95 -44.38 9.73
CA VAL A 46 16.96 -43.52 10.93
C VAL A 46 18.26 -43.81 11.69
N VAL A 47 19.12 -42.83 11.77
CA VAL A 47 20.41 -42.92 12.48
C VAL A 47 20.17 -42.51 13.92
N GLN A 48 20.19 -43.49 14.85
CA GLN A 48 19.81 -43.30 16.25
C GLN A 48 20.76 -44.05 17.19
N GLY A 49 22.04 -44.11 16.88
CA GLY A 49 23.08 -44.60 17.80
C GLY A 49 23.37 -43.60 18.93
N THR A 50 24.47 -43.84 19.64
CA THR A 50 24.86 -43.03 20.79
C THR A 50 26.28 -42.51 20.61
N GLY A 51 26.53 -41.28 20.98
CA GLY A 51 27.84 -40.64 21.00
C GLY A 51 28.28 -40.15 19.65
N VAL A 52 29.60 -40.07 19.47
CA VAL A 52 30.20 -39.50 18.26
C VAL A 52 30.48 -40.61 17.26
N ASN A 53 29.82 -40.57 16.10
CA ASN A 53 30.14 -41.42 14.98
C ASN A 53 31.20 -40.72 14.12
N GLU A 54 32.37 -41.33 14.00
CA GLU A 54 33.48 -40.78 13.21
C GLU A 54 33.42 -41.13 11.73
N GLY A 55 32.52 -42.04 11.35
CA GLY A 55 32.26 -42.39 9.98
C GLY A 55 31.53 -41.30 9.17
N GLY A 56 31.62 -41.36 7.85
CA GLY A 56 30.89 -40.52 6.94
C GLY A 56 29.62 -41.17 6.43
N LEU A 57 28.72 -40.38 5.84
CA LEU A 57 27.52 -40.84 5.16
C LEU A 57 27.52 -40.37 3.70
N LYS A 58 27.20 -41.33 2.82
CA LYS A 58 26.88 -41.02 1.41
C LYS A 58 25.47 -41.48 1.12
N VAL A 59 24.58 -40.56 0.79
CA VAL A 59 23.18 -40.86 0.53
C VAL A 59 22.94 -40.74 -0.97
N GLY A 60 22.55 -41.86 -1.58
CA GLY A 60 22.23 -41.91 -3.01
C GLY A 60 20.75 -41.83 -3.31
N ASP A 61 19.86 -42.24 -2.39
CA ASP A 61 18.44 -42.26 -2.62
C ASP A 61 17.64 -42.36 -1.30
N GLY A 62 16.33 -42.07 -1.36
CA GLY A 62 15.41 -42.18 -0.25
C GLY A 62 15.63 -41.13 0.82
N THR A 63 15.36 -41.50 2.07
CA THR A 63 15.41 -40.57 3.20
C THR A 63 16.37 -41.07 4.29
N VAL A 64 17.14 -40.17 4.87
CA VAL A 64 17.93 -40.45 6.08
C VAL A 64 17.53 -39.41 7.13
N VAL A 65 17.15 -39.91 8.31
CA VAL A 65 16.85 -39.07 9.46
C VAL A 65 18.04 -39.18 10.45
N LEU A 66 18.71 -38.06 10.69
CA LEU A 66 19.82 -38.00 11.62
C LEU A 66 19.29 -37.63 13.00
N ASN A 67 19.28 -38.60 13.90
CA ASN A 67 18.78 -38.50 15.29
C ASN A 67 19.71 -39.21 16.26
N GLN A 68 21.01 -39.05 16.10
CA GLN A 68 22.01 -39.59 17.04
C GLN A 68 21.77 -39.01 18.43
N GLN A 69 21.94 -39.80 19.44
CA GLN A 69 21.78 -39.45 20.85
C GLN A 69 23.12 -39.14 21.50
N ALA A 70 23.16 -38.19 22.43
CA ALA A 70 24.36 -37.86 23.16
C ALA A 70 24.80 -39.03 24.11
N ASP A 71 26.09 -39.17 24.25
CA ASP A 71 26.67 -40.06 25.25
C ASP A 71 26.58 -39.47 26.66
N SER A 72 27.08 -40.19 27.66
CA SER A 72 27.05 -39.77 29.06
C SER A 72 27.80 -38.48 29.34
N SER A 73 28.75 -38.09 28.44
CA SER A 73 29.51 -36.85 28.50
C SER A 73 28.85 -35.72 27.69
N GLY A 74 27.70 -35.96 27.07
CA GLY A 74 26.97 -34.98 26.28
C GLY A 74 27.50 -34.82 24.86
N HIS A 75 28.42 -35.70 24.40
CA HIS A 75 28.93 -35.62 23.03
C HIS A 75 27.99 -36.33 22.05
N VAL A 76 27.76 -35.72 20.90
CA VAL A 76 26.89 -36.27 19.86
C VAL A 76 27.37 -35.85 18.46
N GLN A 77 27.36 -36.81 17.54
CA GLN A 77 27.58 -36.60 16.12
C GLN A 77 27.00 -37.81 15.37
N ALA A 78 26.07 -37.58 14.44
CA ALA A 78 25.53 -38.67 13.65
C ALA A 78 26.54 -39.17 12.61
N PHE A 79 27.22 -38.27 11.94
CA PHE A 79 28.33 -38.54 11.00
C PHE A 79 29.33 -37.39 10.99
N SER A 80 30.57 -37.71 10.68
CA SER A 80 31.64 -36.71 10.50
C SER A 80 31.47 -35.87 9.19
N SER A 81 30.82 -36.47 8.20
CA SER A 81 30.47 -35.83 6.95
C SER A 81 29.23 -36.45 6.35
N VAL A 82 28.49 -35.66 5.55
CA VAL A 82 27.32 -36.13 4.82
C VAL A 82 27.44 -35.67 3.37
N ASN A 83 27.42 -36.63 2.44
CA ASN A 83 27.35 -36.33 1.01
C ASN A 83 25.97 -36.73 0.46
N ILE A 84 25.24 -35.75 -0.08
CA ILE A 84 23.91 -35.92 -0.65
C ILE A 84 24.10 -35.99 -2.17
N ALA A 85 23.89 -37.17 -2.76
CA ALA A 85 24.30 -37.38 -4.15
C ALA A 85 23.29 -38.20 -4.96
N SER A 86 23.32 -38.00 -6.22
CA SER A 86 22.81 -38.76 -7.36
C SER A 86 21.33 -39.11 -7.45
N GLY A 87 20.68 -39.65 -6.49
CA GLY A 87 19.28 -40.08 -6.58
C GLY A 87 18.26 -39.08 -5.96
N ARG A 88 18.69 -37.86 -5.70
CA ARG A 88 17.89 -36.77 -5.04
C ARG A 88 17.33 -37.21 -3.69
N PRO A 89 18.18 -37.72 -2.78
CA PRO A 89 17.73 -38.12 -1.46
C PRO A 89 17.34 -36.93 -0.59
N THR A 90 16.72 -37.24 0.56
CA THR A 90 16.45 -36.27 1.61
C THR A 90 17.16 -36.66 2.89
N VAL A 91 17.90 -35.73 3.47
CA VAL A 91 18.52 -35.88 4.80
C VAL A 91 17.84 -34.91 5.75
N VAL A 92 17.25 -35.46 6.83
CA VAL A 92 16.50 -34.70 7.84
C VAL A 92 17.31 -34.63 9.13
N LEU A 93 17.46 -33.44 9.69
CA LEU A 93 18.15 -33.19 10.95
C LEU A 93 17.15 -33.19 12.13
N ALA A 94 17.29 -34.06 13.09
CA ALA A 94 16.48 -34.02 14.31
C ALA A 94 16.89 -32.83 15.21
N ASP A 95 18.18 -32.50 15.25
CA ASP A 95 18.70 -31.31 15.93
C ASP A 95 19.91 -30.75 15.17
N ASN A 96 20.51 -29.69 15.69
CA ASN A 96 21.62 -28.98 15.05
C ASN A 96 23.01 -29.55 15.36
N GLN A 97 23.10 -30.65 16.09
CA GLN A 97 24.36 -31.27 16.54
C GLN A 97 24.70 -32.52 15.76
N GLN A 98 23.89 -32.93 14.81
CA GLN A 98 24.01 -34.19 14.10
C GLN A 98 25.24 -34.31 13.19
N VAL A 99 25.61 -33.21 12.57
CA VAL A 99 26.76 -33.15 11.69
C VAL A 99 27.26 -31.69 11.60
N ASN A 100 28.56 -31.51 11.48
CA ASN A 100 29.10 -30.17 11.20
C ASN A 100 28.56 -29.70 9.84
N PRO A 101 27.83 -28.56 9.79
CA PRO A 101 27.24 -28.06 8.53
C PRO A 101 28.24 -27.92 7.40
N ASP A 102 29.50 -27.57 7.70
CA ASP A 102 30.55 -27.40 6.70
C ASP A 102 31.00 -28.71 6.06
N ASN A 103 30.67 -29.83 6.67
CA ASN A 103 30.98 -31.18 6.16
C ASN A 103 29.79 -31.80 5.42
N ILE A 104 28.77 -31.01 5.13
CA ILE A 104 27.65 -31.40 4.28
C ILE A 104 27.96 -30.94 2.85
N SER A 105 27.86 -31.85 1.90
CA SER A 105 28.06 -31.57 0.50
C SER A 105 26.97 -32.20 -0.35
N TRP A 106 26.62 -31.53 -1.44
CA TRP A 106 25.75 -32.06 -2.49
C TRP A 106 26.60 -32.44 -3.67
N GLY A 107 26.48 -33.69 -4.08
CA GLY A 107 27.07 -34.14 -5.32
C GLY A 107 26.23 -33.76 -6.54
N TYR A 108 26.66 -34.28 -7.68
CA TYR A 108 25.93 -34.07 -8.93
C TYR A 108 24.48 -34.57 -8.83
N ARG A 109 23.53 -33.77 -9.26
CA ARG A 109 22.07 -33.92 -9.14
C ARG A 109 21.53 -33.71 -7.73
N GLY A 110 22.36 -33.57 -6.75
CA GLY A 110 22.02 -33.18 -5.39
C GLY A 110 20.83 -33.91 -4.76
N GLY A 111 20.22 -33.27 -3.81
CA GLY A 111 19.07 -33.71 -3.04
C GLY A 111 18.74 -32.65 -2.00
N VAL A 112 17.95 -33.01 -1.01
CA VAL A 112 17.46 -32.08 0.00
C VAL A 112 18.16 -32.32 1.34
N LEU A 113 18.73 -31.27 1.91
CA LEU A 113 18.98 -31.18 3.33
C LEU A 113 17.78 -30.49 3.97
N ASP A 114 16.98 -31.24 4.73
CA ASP A 114 15.87 -30.71 5.50
C ASP A 114 16.36 -30.39 6.91
N VAL A 115 16.46 -29.10 7.22
CA VAL A 115 16.97 -28.68 8.53
C VAL A 115 15.93 -28.87 9.65
N ASN A 116 14.68 -29.18 9.31
CA ASN A 116 13.63 -29.56 10.23
C ASN A 116 13.46 -28.59 11.42
N GLY A 117 13.44 -27.31 11.14
CA GLY A 117 13.27 -26.25 12.13
C GLY A 117 14.52 -25.94 12.96
N ASN A 118 15.66 -26.51 12.65
CA ASN A 118 16.90 -26.30 13.37
C ASN A 118 17.71 -25.13 12.79
N ASP A 119 18.29 -24.33 13.67
CA ASP A 119 19.17 -23.24 13.29
C ASP A 119 20.56 -23.78 13.01
N LEU A 120 21.13 -23.41 11.87
CA LEU A 120 22.47 -23.84 11.44
C LEU A 120 23.30 -22.66 10.96
N THR A 121 24.62 -22.77 11.17
CA THR A 121 25.59 -21.85 10.60
C THR A 121 26.49 -22.60 9.64
N PHE A 122 26.56 -22.14 8.40
CA PHE A 122 27.46 -22.67 7.36
C PHE A 122 28.59 -21.67 7.09
N HIS A 123 29.81 -22.16 6.99
CA HIS A 123 30.92 -21.38 6.47
C HIS A 123 31.04 -21.55 4.95
N LYS A 124 30.47 -22.61 4.40
CA LYS A 124 30.30 -22.80 2.97
C LYS A 124 29.13 -23.74 2.68
N LEU A 125 28.45 -23.45 1.60
CA LEU A 125 27.41 -24.30 1.04
C LEU A 125 27.98 -25.04 -0.17
N ASN A 126 28.32 -26.31 0.01
CA ASN A 126 29.00 -27.13 -1.00
C ASN A 126 27.99 -27.74 -1.97
N ALA A 127 27.39 -26.92 -2.81
CA ALA A 127 26.41 -27.33 -3.79
C ALA A 127 27.02 -27.41 -5.19
N ALA A 128 27.05 -28.58 -5.79
CA ALA A 128 27.64 -28.79 -7.10
C ALA A 128 26.79 -28.20 -8.24
N ASP A 129 25.48 -28.21 -8.08
CA ASP A 129 24.57 -27.73 -9.11
C ASP A 129 23.18 -27.37 -8.56
N TYR A 130 22.26 -27.06 -9.47
CA TYR A 130 20.88 -26.66 -9.19
C TYR A 130 20.05 -27.74 -8.46
N GLY A 131 20.48 -29.00 -8.51
CA GLY A 131 19.79 -30.08 -7.79
C GLY A 131 19.95 -30.02 -6.29
N ALA A 132 20.93 -29.31 -5.77
CA ALA A 132 21.16 -29.14 -4.34
C ALA A 132 20.07 -28.27 -3.72
N THR A 133 19.48 -28.76 -2.63
CA THR A 133 18.40 -28.03 -1.93
C THR A 133 18.68 -27.97 -0.44
N LEU A 134 18.66 -26.76 0.11
CA LEU A 134 18.59 -26.49 1.53
C LEU A 134 17.15 -26.10 1.85
N GLY A 135 16.45 -26.92 2.63
CA GLY A 135 15.04 -26.73 2.87
C GLY A 135 14.66 -26.87 4.34
N ASN A 136 13.47 -26.40 4.67
CA ASN A 136 12.85 -26.61 5.97
C ASN A 136 11.39 -27.01 5.79
N SER A 137 11.05 -28.25 6.13
CA SER A 137 9.69 -28.77 6.08
C SER A 137 8.89 -28.54 7.37
N SER A 138 9.54 -28.08 8.43
CA SER A 138 8.92 -27.86 9.73
C SER A 138 8.09 -26.56 9.75
N ASP A 139 7.05 -26.53 10.55
CA ASP A 139 6.30 -25.31 10.86
C ASP A 139 7.14 -24.33 11.70
N LYS A 140 8.17 -24.81 12.38
CA LYS A 140 9.11 -23.96 13.09
C LYS A 140 10.08 -23.32 12.09
N THR A 141 10.20 -22.00 12.13
CA THR A 141 11.15 -21.27 11.29
C THR A 141 12.59 -21.65 11.64
N ALA A 142 13.38 -22.00 10.64
CA ALA A 142 14.80 -22.27 10.79
C ALA A 142 15.61 -21.01 10.42
N ASN A 143 16.54 -20.63 11.30
CA ASN A 143 17.45 -19.53 11.04
C ASN A 143 18.77 -20.09 10.50
N ILE A 144 19.04 -19.83 9.24
CA ILE A 144 20.23 -20.29 8.55
C ILE A 144 21.18 -19.11 8.38
N THR A 145 22.39 -19.26 8.83
CA THR A 145 23.44 -18.25 8.69
C THR A 145 24.53 -18.76 7.75
N LEU A 146 24.91 -17.96 6.77
CA LEU A 146 26.09 -18.19 5.94
C LEU A 146 27.17 -17.19 6.34
N ASP A 147 28.27 -17.72 6.85
CA ASP A 147 29.48 -16.94 7.17
C ASP A 147 30.64 -17.48 6.32
N TYR A 148 30.68 -17.07 5.05
CA TYR A 148 31.66 -17.57 4.10
C TYR A 148 32.98 -16.77 4.10
N GLN A 149 33.03 -15.67 4.82
CA GLN A 149 34.21 -14.79 4.81
C GLN A 149 35.29 -15.30 5.73
N THR A 150 36.51 -15.10 5.28
CA THR A 150 37.73 -15.40 6.05
C THR A 150 37.99 -14.27 7.04
N HIS A 151 38.05 -14.59 8.32
CA HIS A 151 38.47 -13.63 9.34
C HIS A 151 40.01 -13.56 9.39
N PRO A 152 40.62 -12.38 9.60
CA PRO A 152 42.09 -12.24 9.61
C PRO A 152 42.79 -13.22 10.55
N ALA A 153 42.23 -13.47 11.73
CA ALA A 153 42.77 -14.40 12.71
C ALA A 153 42.81 -15.87 12.23
N ASP A 154 41.93 -16.23 11.27
CA ASP A 154 41.85 -17.58 10.74
C ASP A 154 42.77 -17.84 9.55
N VAL A 155 43.45 -16.80 9.08
CA VAL A 155 44.45 -16.93 8.00
C VAL A 155 45.69 -17.63 8.57
N LYS A 156 45.95 -18.82 8.04
CA LYS A 156 47.09 -19.62 8.47
C LYS A 156 48.39 -18.95 8.05
N VAL A 157 49.33 -18.79 8.99
CA VAL A 157 50.71 -18.40 8.73
C VAL A 157 51.52 -19.66 8.65
N ASN A 158 52.15 -19.91 7.50
CA ASN A 158 52.94 -21.11 7.26
C ASN A 158 54.42 -20.81 7.44
N GLU A 159 55.18 -21.84 7.82
CA GLU A 159 56.62 -21.79 7.78
C GLU A 159 57.14 -22.39 6.45
N TRP A 160 57.99 -21.65 5.80
CA TRP A 160 58.58 -22.15 4.57
C TRP A 160 59.76 -23.09 4.89
N SER A 161 59.86 -24.18 4.14
CA SER A 161 61.04 -25.05 4.19
C SER A 161 61.50 -25.43 2.78
N SER A 162 62.78 -25.61 2.61
CA SER A 162 63.36 -25.98 1.32
C SER A 162 62.97 -27.39 0.85
N SER A 163 62.42 -28.22 1.75
CA SER A 163 61.96 -29.58 1.44
C SER A 163 60.49 -29.66 1.06
N ASN A 164 59.76 -28.59 1.20
CA ASN A 164 58.32 -28.57 0.96
C ASN A 164 57.94 -27.47 -0.05
N ARG A 165 57.24 -27.86 -1.11
CA ARG A 165 56.70 -26.89 -2.05
C ARG A 165 55.61 -26.07 -1.38
N GLY A 166 55.76 -24.78 -1.37
CA GLY A 166 54.72 -23.89 -0.88
C GLY A 166 53.45 -23.96 -1.70
N THR A 167 52.37 -23.53 -1.11
CA THR A 167 51.09 -23.36 -1.77
C THR A 167 50.93 -21.92 -2.26
N VAL A 168 50.71 -21.75 -3.54
CA VAL A 168 50.49 -20.43 -4.14
C VAL A 168 49.32 -19.74 -3.47
N GLY A 169 49.46 -18.48 -3.14
CA GLY A 169 48.44 -17.68 -2.46
C GLY A 169 48.47 -17.78 -0.94
N SER A 170 49.30 -18.64 -0.37
CA SER A 170 49.42 -18.77 1.09
C SER A 170 50.44 -17.81 1.68
N LEU A 171 50.22 -17.50 2.95
CA LEU A 171 51.05 -16.59 3.74
C LEU A 171 52.16 -17.37 4.44
N TYR A 172 53.39 -16.87 4.35
CA TYR A 172 54.56 -17.46 4.95
C TYR A 172 55.30 -16.47 5.83
N ILE A 173 55.76 -16.95 6.96
CA ILE A 173 56.65 -16.21 7.85
C ILE A 173 58.12 -16.48 7.50
N TYR A 174 58.95 -15.46 7.52
CA TYR A 174 60.36 -15.54 7.24
C TYR A 174 61.18 -14.76 8.27
N ASN A 175 62.01 -15.46 9.01
CA ASN A 175 63.02 -14.83 9.86
C ASN A 175 64.18 -14.42 8.99
N ASN A 176 64.27 -13.17 8.66
CA ASN A 176 65.28 -12.65 7.74
C ASN A 176 66.65 -12.56 8.42
N PRO A 177 67.63 -13.35 7.99
CA PRO A 177 68.95 -13.35 8.63
C PRO A 177 69.79 -12.09 8.32
N TYR A 178 69.43 -11.32 7.30
CA TYR A 178 70.07 -10.12 6.88
C TYR A 178 69.59 -8.85 7.57
N THR A 179 68.34 -8.75 7.74
CA THR A 179 67.67 -7.57 8.37
C THR A 179 67.42 -7.77 9.85
N HIS A 180 67.53 -9.00 10.37
CA HIS A 180 67.14 -9.41 11.73
C HIS A 180 65.64 -9.10 12.07
N THR A 181 64.77 -9.08 11.02
CA THR A 181 63.37 -8.84 11.16
C THR A 181 62.57 -10.11 10.84
N VAL A 182 61.35 -10.16 11.37
CA VAL A 182 60.36 -11.15 10.97
C VAL A 182 59.53 -10.53 9.85
N ASP A 183 59.58 -11.17 8.68
CA ASP A 183 58.87 -10.67 7.49
C ASP A 183 57.85 -11.67 7.00
N TYR A 184 56.80 -11.15 6.33
CA TYR A 184 55.73 -11.96 5.80
C TYR A 184 55.63 -11.82 4.30
N PHE A 185 55.43 -12.96 3.65
CA PHE A 185 55.40 -13.07 2.20
C PHE A 185 54.22 -13.93 1.76
N ILE A 186 53.63 -13.60 0.61
CA ILE A 186 52.66 -14.43 -0.08
C ILE A 186 53.33 -15.08 -1.28
N LEU A 187 53.18 -16.41 -1.43
CA LEU A 187 53.76 -17.15 -2.55
C LEU A 187 52.99 -16.86 -3.83
N LYS A 188 53.68 -16.38 -4.87
CA LYS A 188 53.09 -16.00 -6.16
C LYS A 188 53.14 -17.12 -7.20
N THR A 189 54.16 -17.96 -7.17
CA THR A 189 54.39 -19.01 -8.18
C THR A 189 54.74 -20.32 -7.52
N SER A 190 54.47 -21.46 -8.21
CA SER A 190 54.77 -22.80 -7.69
C SER A 190 56.23 -23.22 -7.85
N SER A 191 57.08 -22.37 -8.38
CA SER A 191 58.52 -22.66 -8.55
C SER A 191 59.33 -22.46 -7.25
N TYR A 192 60.44 -23.18 -7.10
CA TYR A 192 61.35 -23.01 -5.98
C TYR A 192 62.04 -21.65 -6.05
N GLY A 193 61.51 -20.71 -5.32
CA GLY A 193 62.11 -19.37 -5.22
C GLY A 193 62.61 -19.12 -3.81
N TRP A 194 63.81 -18.52 -3.69
CA TRP A 194 64.32 -18.05 -2.41
C TRP A 194 63.58 -16.78 -1.98
N PHE A 195 63.37 -16.63 -0.69
CA PHE A 195 62.89 -15.36 -0.16
C PHE A 195 63.81 -14.22 -0.60
N PRO A 196 63.27 -13.05 -0.88
CA PRO A 196 64.10 -11.88 -1.16
C PRO A 196 64.99 -11.53 0.05
N THR A 197 66.17 -11.11 -0.24
CA THR A 197 67.12 -10.72 0.82
C THR A 197 66.83 -9.38 1.47
N GLY A 198 65.98 -8.60 0.85
CA GLY A 198 65.43 -7.34 1.36
C GLY A 198 63.93 -7.41 1.59
N GLN A 199 63.38 -6.39 2.19
CA GLN A 199 61.91 -6.25 2.41
C GLN A 199 61.23 -5.80 1.12
N VAL A 200 61.32 -6.61 0.08
CA VAL A 200 60.85 -6.34 -1.27
C VAL A 200 60.20 -7.58 -1.87
N SER A 201 59.34 -7.38 -2.85
CA SER A 201 58.79 -8.46 -3.65
C SER A 201 59.71 -8.89 -4.77
N ASN A 202 59.60 -10.16 -5.19
CA ASN A 202 60.28 -10.67 -6.41
C ASN A 202 59.27 -11.46 -7.28
N GLU A 203 59.76 -12.21 -8.27
CA GLU A 203 58.86 -12.97 -9.16
C GLU A 203 58.12 -14.13 -8.45
N HIS A 204 58.66 -14.65 -7.34
CA HIS A 204 58.10 -15.77 -6.59
C HIS A 204 57.32 -15.36 -5.35
N TRP A 205 57.75 -14.27 -4.73
CA TRP A 205 57.26 -13.83 -3.43
C TRP A 205 56.78 -12.40 -3.48
N GLU A 206 55.63 -12.16 -2.84
CA GLU A 206 55.12 -10.82 -2.56
C GLU A 206 55.40 -10.47 -1.12
N TYR A 207 56.14 -9.40 -0.90
CA TYR A 207 56.37 -8.86 0.45
C TYR A 207 55.13 -8.12 0.94
N VAL A 208 54.63 -8.53 2.12
CA VAL A 208 53.38 -7.97 2.71
C VAL A 208 53.61 -7.37 4.09
N GLY A 209 54.84 -7.05 4.43
CA GLY A 209 55.22 -6.35 5.65
C GLY A 209 55.84 -7.21 6.74
N HIS A 210 56.04 -6.61 7.89
CA HIS A 210 56.65 -7.24 9.06
C HIS A 210 55.64 -7.42 10.23
N ASP A 211 54.40 -7.06 10.05
CA ASP A 211 53.33 -7.23 11.06
C ASP A 211 52.40 -8.36 10.66
N GLN A 212 52.30 -9.36 11.51
CA GLN A 212 51.47 -10.54 11.27
C GLN A 212 50.00 -10.18 11.07
N ASN A 213 49.49 -9.34 11.95
CA ASN A 213 48.05 -8.99 11.90
C ASN A 213 47.72 -8.25 10.61
N SER A 214 48.61 -7.34 10.18
CA SER A 214 48.40 -6.60 8.92
C SER A 214 48.49 -7.52 7.71
N ALA A 215 49.40 -8.48 7.70
CA ALA A 215 49.58 -9.45 6.63
C ALA A 215 48.34 -10.38 6.54
N GLN A 216 47.86 -10.87 7.67
CA GLN A 216 46.70 -11.69 7.75
C GLN A 216 45.43 -10.92 7.29
N ALA A 217 45.29 -9.66 7.70
CA ALA A 217 44.18 -8.82 7.28
C ALA A 217 44.18 -8.54 5.77
N LEU A 218 45.41 -8.30 5.21
CA LEU A 218 45.54 -8.09 3.77
C LEU A 218 45.11 -9.32 2.97
N LEU A 219 45.56 -10.51 3.38
CA LEU A 219 45.20 -11.73 2.69
C LEU A 219 43.72 -12.08 2.87
N ALA A 220 43.20 -11.92 4.06
CA ALA A 220 41.75 -12.12 4.32
C ALA A 220 40.89 -11.19 3.43
N ASN A 221 41.29 -9.93 3.32
CA ASN A 221 40.59 -8.98 2.46
C ASN A 221 40.61 -9.40 0.98
N ARG A 222 41.79 -9.86 0.49
CA ARG A 222 41.90 -10.37 -0.89
C ARG A 222 41.01 -11.59 -1.14
N ILE A 223 40.97 -12.52 -0.20
CA ILE A 223 40.10 -13.70 -0.29
C ILE A 223 38.60 -13.27 -0.31
N ASN A 224 38.25 -12.40 0.59
CA ASN A 224 36.85 -11.95 0.71
C ASN A 224 36.39 -11.14 -0.50
N ASN A 225 37.31 -10.48 -1.21
CA ASN A 225 36.95 -9.72 -2.42
C ASN A 225 36.72 -10.61 -3.65
N LYS A 226 36.98 -11.91 -3.56
CA LYS A 226 36.74 -12.83 -4.69
C LYS A 226 35.30 -13.22 -4.90
N GLY A 227 34.46 -13.06 -3.92
CA GLY A 227 33.04 -13.45 -4.00
C GLY A 227 32.80 -14.94 -3.77
N TYR A 228 31.57 -15.31 -3.69
CA TYR A 228 31.08 -16.65 -3.40
C TYR A 228 29.81 -16.95 -4.20
N LEU A 229 29.76 -18.10 -4.87
CA LEU A 229 28.65 -18.48 -5.73
C LEU A 229 27.93 -19.72 -5.17
N TYR A 230 26.63 -19.60 -4.97
CA TYR A 230 25.75 -20.69 -4.57
C TYR A 230 24.77 -21.03 -5.69
N HIS A 231 24.86 -22.26 -6.22
CA HIS A 231 24.07 -22.75 -7.35
C HIS A 231 22.76 -23.42 -6.93
N GLY A 232 22.57 -23.72 -5.66
CA GLY A 232 21.46 -24.53 -5.16
C GLY A 232 20.16 -23.78 -4.93
N LYS A 233 19.23 -24.48 -4.29
CA LYS A 233 17.89 -23.97 -3.96
C LYS A 233 17.74 -23.74 -2.48
N LEU A 234 16.97 -22.72 -2.11
CA LEU A 234 16.52 -22.46 -0.74
C LEU A 234 15.01 -22.60 -0.70
N LEU A 235 14.48 -23.52 0.12
CA LEU A 235 13.04 -23.82 0.13
C LEU A 235 12.47 -23.85 1.56
N GLY A 236 11.26 -23.32 1.72
CA GLY A 236 10.46 -23.48 2.91
C GLY A 236 10.58 -22.38 3.95
N ASN A 237 10.26 -22.70 5.17
CA ASN A 237 10.18 -21.75 6.28
C ASN A 237 11.58 -21.44 6.86
N ILE A 238 12.33 -20.66 6.11
CA ILE A 238 13.73 -20.33 6.43
C ILE A 238 13.87 -18.81 6.56
N ASN A 239 14.62 -18.37 7.58
CA ASN A 239 15.31 -17.08 7.59
C ASN A 239 16.77 -17.34 7.24
N PHE A 240 17.23 -16.68 6.19
CA PHE A 240 18.62 -16.82 5.73
C PHE A 240 19.36 -15.50 5.93
N SER A 241 20.52 -15.54 6.57
CA SER A 241 21.30 -14.34 6.79
C SER A 241 22.76 -14.52 6.37
N ASN A 242 23.31 -13.47 5.77
CA ASN A 242 24.71 -13.34 5.44
C ASN A 242 25.22 -11.98 5.91
N LYS A 243 26.33 -11.99 6.62
CA LYS A 243 26.99 -10.77 7.08
C LYS A 243 28.39 -10.72 6.53
N ALA A 244 28.65 -9.72 5.69
CA ALA A 244 29.96 -9.47 5.12
C ALA A 244 30.75 -8.45 5.97
N THR A 245 32.06 -8.46 5.82
CA THR A 245 32.92 -7.43 6.43
C THR A 245 32.75 -6.10 5.68
N PRO A 246 32.65 -4.96 6.38
CA PRO A 246 32.58 -3.65 5.73
C PRO A 246 33.74 -3.42 4.78
N GLY A 247 33.44 -2.88 3.59
CA GLY A 247 34.44 -2.60 2.56
C GLY A 247 34.79 -3.77 1.65
N THR A 248 34.21 -4.95 1.83
CA THR A 248 34.38 -6.10 0.93
C THR A 248 33.70 -5.84 -0.41
N THR A 249 34.41 -6.14 -1.49
CA THR A 249 33.89 -6.02 -2.87
C THR A 249 33.42 -7.36 -3.46
N GLY A 250 33.79 -8.48 -2.85
CA GLY A 250 33.29 -9.80 -3.26
C GLY A 250 31.79 -9.96 -3.03
N ALA A 251 31.12 -10.53 -4.01
CA ALA A 251 29.68 -10.75 -3.94
C ALA A 251 29.33 -12.14 -3.42
N LEU A 252 28.26 -12.23 -2.64
CA LEU A 252 27.49 -13.45 -2.57
C LEU A 252 26.59 -13.49 -3.78
N VAL A 253 26.74 -14.50 -4.62
CA VAL A 253 25.99 -14.67 -5.86
C VAL A 253 25.11 -15.91 -5.76
N MET A 254 23.86 -15.76 -6.12
CA MET A 254 22.89 -16.86 -6.17
C MET A 254 22.31 -16.95 -7.58
N ASP A 255 22.49 -18.09 -8.23
CA ASP A 255 21.98 -18.39 -9.54
C ASP A 255 21.18 -19.70 -9.61
N GLY A 256 20.81 -20.23 -8.45
CA GLY A 256 19.93 -21.38 -8.32
C GLY A 256 18.44 -20.98 -8.30
N SER A 257 17.82 -21.11 -7.17
CA SER A 257 16.45 -20.58 -6.95
C SER A 257 16.14 -20.46 -5.47
N ALA A 258 15.07 -19.78 -5.15
CA ALA A 258 14.57 -19.72 -3.79
C ALA A 258 13.04 -19.64 -3.77
N ASN A 259 12.45 -20.32 -2.81
CA ASN A 259 11.05 -20.17 -2.45
C ASN A 259 10.96 -20.27 -0.92
N MET A 260 11.27 -19.16 -0.28
CA MET A 260 11.32 -19.03 1.18
C MET A 260 10.16 -18.19 1.67
N SER A 261 9.52 -18.63 2.74
CA SER A 261 8.51 -17.81 3.42
C SER A 261 9.11 -16.79 4.38
N GLY A 262 10.35 -16.99 4.82
CA GLY A 262 11.06 -16.11 5.74
C GLY A 262 11.84 -14.99 5.08
N THR A 263 12.69 -14.36 5.88
CA THR A 263 13.49 -13.19 5.49
C THR A 263 14.89 -13.60 5.06
N PHE A 264 15.33 -13.05 3.93
CA PHE A 264 16.73 -13.07 3.54
C PHE A 264 17.37 -11.76 3.97
N THR A 265 18.41 -11.80 4.79
CA THR A 265 19.11 -10.62 5.29
C THR A 265 20.55 -10.62 4.79
N GLN A 266 20.96 -9.53 4.18
CA GLN A 266 22.35 -9.25 3.82
C GLN A 266 22.80 -8.00 4.54
N GLU A 267 23.93 -8.10 5.25
CA GLU A 267 24.57 -6.96 5.92
C GLU A 267 26.00 -6.80 5.41
N ASN A 268 26.30 -5.61 4.91
CA ASN A 268 27.54 -5.25 4.22
C ASN A 268 27.79 -6.06 2.95
N GLY A 269 28.83 -5.71 2.22
CA GLY A 269 29.25 -6.40 1.01
C GLY A 269 28.29 -6.30 -0.15
N ARG A 270 28.31 -7.28 -1.00
CA ARG A 270 27.52 -7.32 -2.23
C ARG A 270 26.70 -8.61 -2.28
N LEU A 271 25.45 -8.48 -2.66
CA LEU A 271 24.57 -9.61 -2.96
C LEU A 271 24.10 -9.49 -4.40
N THR A 272 24.26 -10.55 -5.18
CA THR A 272 23.73 -10.62 -6.55
C THR A 272 22.85 -11.85 -6.70
N ILE A 273 21.68 -11.65 -7.26
CA ILE A 273 20.74 -12.69 -7.66
C ILE A 273 20.61 -12.62 -9.16
N GLN A 274 20.90 -13.71 -9.85
CA GLN A 274 20.90 -13.76 -11.30
C GLN A 274 20.37 -15.09 -11.82
N GLY A 275 20.04 -15.15 -13.12
CA GLY A 275 19.85 -16.42 -13.81
C GLY A 275 21.17 -17.19 -13.91
N HIS A 276 21.09 -18.42 -14.35
CA HIS A 276 22.27 -19.27 -14.50
C HIS A 276 22.90 -19.09 -15.89
N PRO A 277 24.10 -18.51 -16.00
CA PRO A 277 24.81 -18.42 -17.27
C PRO A 277 25.43 -19.77 -17.63
N VAL A 278 25.10 -20.26 -18.81
CA VAL A 278 25.66 -21.51 -19.36
C VAL A 278 26.71 -21.17 -20.39
N ILE A 279 27.90 -21.71 -20.23
CA ILE A 279 28.97 -21.47 -21.17
C ILE A 279 28.95 -22.58 -22.22
N HIS A 280 28.68 -22.23 -23.48
CA HIS A 280 28.79 -23.13 -24.59
C HIS A 280 30.19 -23.04 -25.22
N ALA A 281 30.75 -24.15 -25.43
CA ALA A 281 32.02 -24.32 -26.17
C ALA A 281 31.81 -24.15 -27.68
N SER A 282 31.45 -22.94 -28.10
CA SER A 282 31.27 -22.64 -29.54
C SER A 282 32.58 -22.66 -30.32
N THR A 283 33.71 -22.55 -29.62
CA THR A 283 35.05 -22.77 -30.17
C THR A 283 35.72 -23.90 -29.39
N SER A 284 35.23 -25.05 -29.60
CA SER A 284 35.55 -26.24 -28.80
C SER A 284 37.02 -26.55 -28.61
N GLN A 285 37.86 -26.18 -29.57
CA GLN A 285 39.30 -26.55 -29.49
C GLN A 285 40.12 -25.70 -28.55
N SER A 286 39.89 -24.39 -28.47
CA SER A 286 40.66 -23.55 -27.56
C SER A 286 40.28 -23.75 -26.10
N ILE A 287 39.00 -24.01 -25.83
CA ILE A 287 38.52 -24.32 -24.48
C ILE A 287 38.97 -25.70 -24.04
N ALA A 288 38.82 -26.71 -24.91
CA ALA A 288 39.27 -28.09 -24.65
C ALA A 288 40.77 -28.17 -24.43
N ASN A 289 41.56 -27.49 -25.24
CA ASN A 289 43.00 -27.45 -25.09
C ASN A 289 43.45 -26.70 -23.81
N THR A 290 42.75 -25.67 -23.44
CA THR A 290 42.98 -24.93 -22.19
C THR A 290 42.62 -25.80 -20.98
N VAL A 291 41.52 -26.50 -21.04
CA VAL A 291 41.09 -27.43 -19.99
C VAL A 291 42.07 -28.60 -19.86
N SER A 292 42.50 -29.20 -20.95
CA SER A 292 43.42 -30.34 -20.92
C SER A 292 44.83 -29.93 -20.50
N SER A 293 45.29 -28.72 -20.81
CA SER A 293 46.61 -28.22 -20.43
C SER A 293 46.72 -27.78 -18.98
N LEU A 294 45.59 -27.46 -18.34
CA LEU A 294 45.57 -27.00 -16.95
C LEU A 294 45.21 -28.10 -15.94
N GLY A 295 44.87 -29.32 -16.41
CA GLY A 295 44.51 -30.44 -15.55
C GLY A 295 43.14 -30.30 -14.90
N ASP A 296 42.88 -31.09 -13.85
CA ASP A 296 41.55 -31.17 -13.19
C ASP A 296 41.15 -29.89 -12.45
N ASN A 297 42.06 -28.96 -12.28
CA ASN A 297 41.80 -27.66 -11.68
C ASN A 297 41.60 -26.56 -12.73
N SER A 298 41.45 -26.94 -13.96
CA SER A 298 41.27 -25.98 -15.04
C SER A 298 39.98 -25.22 -14.95
N VAL A 299 40.06 -23.96 -15.24
CA VAL A 299 39.04 -22.97 -15.03
C VAL A 299 38.81 -22.26 -16.34
N LEU A 300 37.56 -22.17 -16.70
CA LEU A 300 37.13 -21.20 -17.69
C LEU A 300 37.22 -19.82 -17.07
N THR A 301 38.26 -19.08 -17.41
CA THR A 301 38.50 -17.75 -16.87
C THR A 301 37.58 -16.70 -17.47
N GLN A 302 37.12 -16.93 -18.69
CA GLN A 302 36.16 -16.06 -19.37
C GLN A 302 35.34 -16.87 -20.33
N PRO A 303 33.99 -16.69 -20.37
CA PRO A 303 33.17 -17.21 -21.44
C PRO A 303 33.50 -16.45 -22.73
N THR A 304 33.49 -17.13 -23.85
CA THR A 304 33.78 -16.54 -25.15
C THR A 304 32.51 -15.94 -25.80
N SER A 305 31.38 -16.53 -25.53
CA SER A 305 30.06 -16.01 -25.97
C SER A 305 28.93 -16.69 -25.19
N PHE A 306 27.78 -16.02 -25.14
CA PHE A 306 26.52 -16.63 -24.74
C PHE A 306 25.53 -16.47 -25.87
N THR A 307 24.73 -17.49 -26.12
CA THR A 307 23.53 -17.42 -26.95
C THR A 307 22.29 -17.32 -26.06
N GLN A 308 21.12 -17.22 -26.65
CA GLN A 308 19.86 -17.23 -25.90
C GLN A 308 19.68 -18.52 -25.07
N ASP A 309 20.18 -19.64 -25.57
CA ASP A 309 20.14 -20.94 -24.90
C ASP A 309 21.25 -21.08 -23.83
N ASP A 310 22.17 -20.13 -23.75
CA ASP A 310 23.26 -20.11 -22.78
C ASP A 310 22.80 -19.63 -21.41
N TRP A 311 21.58 -19.16 -21.28
CA TRP A 311 21.01 -18.71 -20.02
C TRP A 311 19.85 -19.60 -19.59
N GLU A 312 19.82 -19.95 -18.31
CA GLU A 312 18.69 -20.58 -17.67
C GLU A 312 17.99 -19.56 -16.75
N ASN A 313 16.68 -19.42 -16.93
CA ASN A 313 15.88 -18.54 -16.10
C ASN A 313 15.75 -19.09 -14.69
N ARG A 314 15.87 -18.20 -13.69
CA ARG A 314 15.74 -18.53 -12.27
C ARG A 314 14.72 -17.63 -11.59
N THR A 315 14.01 -18.21 -10.64
CA THR A 315 13.02 -17.48 -9.83
C THR A 315 13.41 -17.56 -8.36
N PHE A 316 13.39 -16.39 -7.71
CA PHE A 316 13.69 -16.24 -6.30
C PHE A 316 12.49 -15.57 -5.63
N SER A 317 11.92 -16.24 -4.63
CA SER A 317 10.82 -15.71 -3.83
C SER A 317 11.22 -15.76 -2.36
N PHE A 318 11.19 -14.58 -1.72
CA PHE A 318 11.42 -14.44 -0.29
C PHE A 318 10.20 -13.79 0.36
N GLY A 319 9.94 -14.09 1.61
CA GLY A 319 8.98 -13.34 2.39
C GLY A 319 9.35 -11.87 2.48
N SER A 320 10.63 -11.59 2.74
CA SER A 320 11.24 -10.26 2.64
C SER A 320 12.74 -10.37 2.36
N LEU A 321 13.31 -9.33 1.78
CA LEU A 321 14.74 -9.17 1.57
C LEU A 321 15.20 -7.91 2.32
N VAL A 322 16.01 -8.08 3.35
CA VAL A 322 16.54 -6.99 4.17
C VAL A 322 18.00 -6.75 3.81
N LEU A 323 18.28 -5.52 3.42
CA LEU A 323 19.60 -5.08 2.98
C LEU A 323 20.09 -3.97 3.91
N LYS A 324 21.25 -4.15 4.49
CA LYS A 324 21.93 -3.13 5.32
C LYS A 324 23.33 -2.90 4.80
N ASP A 325 23.65 -1.65 4.49
CA ASP A 325 24.98 -1.26 3.99
C ASP A 325 25.47 -2.16 2.84
N THR A 326 24.55 -2.54 1.96
CA THR A 326 24.74 -3.58 0.95
C THR A 326 24.63 -3.00 -0.45
N ASP A 327 25.46 -3.51 -1.37
CA ASP A 327 25.29 -3.35 -2.82
C ASP A 327 24.55 -4.60 -3.35
N PHE A 328 23.27 -4.42 -3.65
CA PHE A 328 22.41 -5.49 -4.18
C PHE A 328 22.20 -5.32 -5.68
N GLY A 329 22.30 -6.42 -6.41
CA GLY A 329 22.01 -6.47 -7.85
C GLY A 329 21.09 -7.63 -8.20
N LEU A 330 20.05 -7.33 -8.96
CA LEU A 330 19.24 -8.34 -9.64
C LEU A 330 19.69 -8.43 -11.09
N GLY A 331 20.31 -9.54 -11.44
CA GLY A 331 20.90 -9.76 -12.76
C GLY A 331 19.95 -10.37 -13.77
N ARG A 332 20.48 -10.61 -14.94
CA ARG A 332 19.72 -11.12 -16.10
C ARG A 332 19.12 -12.50 -15.84
N ASN A 333 18.00 -12.78 -16.50
CA ASN A 333 17.31 -14.06 -16.45
C ASN A 333 16.86 -14.47 -15.04
N ALA A 334 16.73 -13.52 -14.15
CA ALA A 334 16.23 -13.74 -12.81
C ALA A 334 14.92 -12.98 -12.58
N THR A 335 13.98 -13.65 -11.93
CA THR A 335 12.75 -13.07 -11.42
C THR A 335 12.84 -13.07 -9.89
N LEU A 336 12.66 -11.90 -9.28
CA LEU A 336 12.66 -11.73 -7.84
C LEU A 336 11.28 -11.29 -7.36
N ASN A 337 10.68 -12.10 -6.50
CA ASN A 337 9.38 -11.82 -5.88
C ASN A 337 9.59 -11.63 -4.38
N THR A 338 9.54 -10.40 -3.91
CA THR A 338 9.75 -10.09 -2.50
C THR A 338 9.42 -8.64 -2.17
N THR A 339 9.39 -8.33 -0.89
CA THR A 339 9.48 -6.95 -0.39
C THR A 339 10.92 -6.67 0.03
N ILE A 340 11.53 -5.66 -0.58
CA ILE A 340 12.89 -5.22 -0.25
C ILE A 340 12.82 -4.14 0.83
N GLN A 341 13.60 -4.34 1.90
CA GLN A 341 13.85 -3.35 2.94
C GLN A 341 15.32 -2.95 2.85
N ALA A 342 15.60 -1.78 2.29
CA ALA A 342 16.96 -1.30 2.09
C ALA A 342 17.29 -0.15 3.05
N ASP A 343 18.39 -0.31 3.78
CA ASP A 343 18.94 0.69 4.70
C ASP A 343 20.37 0.99 4.28
N ASN A 344 20.66 2.24 3.92
CA ASN A 344 21.97 2.69 3.44
C ASN A 344 22.55 1.75 2.38
N SER A 345 21.73 1.33 1.44
CA SER A 345 22.07 0.29 0.46
C SER A 345 21.83 0.77 -0.95
N SER A 346 22.54 0.18 -1.90
CA SER A 346 22.30 0.34 -3.33
C SER A 346 21.56 -0.87 -3.86
N VAL A 347 20.43 -0.64 -4.50
CA VAL A 347 19.59 -1.68 -5.08
C VAL A 347 19.52 -1.44 -6.58
N THR A 348 20.11 -2.36 -7.35
CA THR A 348 20.09 -2.29 -8.82
C THR A 348 19.26 -3.44 -9.36
N LEU A 349 18.10 -3.10 -9.90
CA LEU A 349 17.19 -4.04 -10.55
C LEU A 349 17.45 -3.97 -12.06
N GLY A 350 18.06 -5.01 -12.61
CA GLY A 350 18.64 -5.00 -13.94
C GLY A 350 20.13 -4.69 -13.91
N ASP A 351 20.85 -5.44 -13.09
CA ASP A 351 22.32 -5.33 -13.00
C ASP A 351 22.95 -5.95 -14.26
N SER A 352 23.77 -5.19 -14.94
CA SER A 352 24.46 -5.63 -16.15
C SER A 352 25.66 -6.56 -15.87
N ARG A 353 26.11 -6.62 -14.63
CA ARG A 353 27.20 -7.49 -14.22
C ARG A 353 26.78 -8.95 -14.26
N VAL A 354 27.67 -9.81 -14.76
CA VAL A 354 27.46 -11.25 -14.83
C VAL A 354 28.52 -11.94 -14.02
N PHE A 355 28.11 -12.82 -13.11
CA PHE A 355 28.99 -13.63 -12.30
C PHE A 355 29.01 -15.06 -12.81
N ILE A 356 30.17 -15.60 -13.03
CA ILE A 356 30.37 -16.92 -13.58
C ILE A 356 31.25 -17.73 -12.65
N ASP A 357 30.90 -19.00 -12.44
CA ASP A 357 31.71 -19.91 -11.68
C ASP A 357 33.02 -20.13 -12.37
N LYS A 358 34.10 -19.79 -11.67
CA LYS A 358 35.43 -20.02 -12.12
C LYS A 358 36.11 -21.04 -11.21
N LYS A 359 36.43 -22.18 -11.75
CA LYS A 359 37.23 -23.19 -11.04
C LYS A 359 38.70 -22.80 -11.06
N ASP A 360 39.18 -22.14 -10.04
CA ASP A 360 40.59 -21.81 -9.81
C ASP A 360 41.24 -22.74 -8.79
N GLY A 361 40.72 -23.94 -8.62
CA GLY A 361 41.07 -24.87 -7.55
C GLY A 361 40.41 -24.54 -6.20
N GLN A 362 39.72 -23.38 -6.09
CA GLN A 362 39.07 -22.94 -4.86
C GLN A 362 37.58 -22.66 -4.99
N GLY A 363 37.01 -22.81 -6.20
CA GLY A 363 35.58 -22.65 -6.43
C GLY A 363 35.04 -21.24 -6.29
N THR A 364 35.87 -20.21 -6.54
CA THR A 364 35.45 -18.81 -6.40
C THR A 364 34.77 -18.27 -7.65
N ALA A 365 33.83 -17.37 -7.47
CA ALA A 365 33.15 -16.69 -8.56
C ALA A 365 33.89 -15.44 -9.02
N PHE A 366 33.77 -15.11 -10.28
CA PHE A 366 34.35 -13.92 -10.88
C PHE A 366 33.30 -13.02 -11.46
N THR A 367 33.45 -11.74 -11.25
CA THR A 367 32.62 -10.73 -11.89
C THR A 367 33.15 -10.49 -13.30
N LEU A 368 32.25 -10.55 -14.29
CA LEU A 368 32.51 -10.03 -15.61
C LEU A 368 32.04 -8.59 -15.63
N GLU A 369 32.95 -7.65 -15.77
CA GLU A 369 32.58 -6.24 -15.79
C GLU A 369 31.83 -5.87 -17.06
N GLU A 370 31.11 -4.76 -17.00
CA GLU A 370 30.39 -4.18 -18.13
C GLU A 370 31.37 -3.95 -19.30
N GLY A 371 30.97 -4.38 -20.49
CA GLY A 371 31.79 -4.26 -21.69
C GLY A 371 32.68 -5.46 -22.00
N THR A 372 32.63 -6.54 -21.22
CA THR A 372 33.30 -7.80 -21.57
C THR A 372 32.57 -8.48 -22.73
N SER A 373 33.25 -9.43 -23.36
CA SER A 373 32.76 -10.11 -24.58
C SER A 373 31.56 -11.05 -24.37
N VAL A 374 30.94 -11.03 -23.21
CA VAL A 374 29.71 -11.78 -22.96
C VAL A 374 28.59 -11.16 -23.79
N ALA A 375 28.12 -11.91 -24.80
CA ALA A 375 27.02 -11.48 -25.64
C ALA A 375 25.72 -11.49 -24.80
N THR A 376 25.37 -10.34 -24.26
CA THR A 376 24.19 -10.21 -23.39
C THR A 376 22.94 -9.80 -24.11
N LYS A 377 23.02 -9.52 -25.41
CA LYS A 377 21.84 -9.05 -26.17
C LYS A 377 20.71 -10.09 -26.24
N ASP A 378 21.05 -11.38 -26.15
CA ASP A 378 20.08 -12.48 -26.20
C ASP A 378 19.66 -12.97 -24.80
N ALA A 379 20.20 -12.35 -23.74
CA ALA A 379 19.78 -12.62 -22.39
C ALA A 379 18.45 -11.94 -22.07
N ASP A 380 17.59 -12.65 -21.37
CA ASP A 380 16.32 -12.08 -20.90
C ASP A 380 16.54 -11.01 -19.84
N LYS A 381 15.65 -10.05 -19.81
CA LYS A 381 15.65 -9.02 -18.78
C LYS A 381 15.34 -9.62 -17.40
N SER A 382 15.87 -9.03 -16.37
CA SER A 382 15.42 -9.33 -15.01
C SER A 382 14.00 -8.81 -14.77
N VAL A 383 13.28 -9.46 -13.84
CA VAL A 383 11.93 -9.07 -13.46
C VAL A 383 11.87 -8.96 -11.94
N PHE A 384 11.42 -7.83 -11.44
CA PHE A 384 11.13 -7.63 -10.03
C PHE A 384 9.64 -7.44 -9.80
N ASN A 385 9.08 -8.22 -8.87
CA ASN A 385 7.69 -8.10 -8.43
C ASN A 385 7.65 -7.94 -6.91
N GLY A 386 7.10 -6.83 -6.42
CA GLY A 386 6.98 -6.58 -5.01
C GLY A 386 7.17 -5.11 -4.66
N THR A 387 7.29 -4.81 -3.39
CA THR A 387 7.50 -3.45 -2.89
C THR A 387 8.95 -3.23 -2.53
N VAL A 388 9.47 -2.05 -2.83
CA VAL A 388 10.80 -1.62 -2.40
C VAL A 388 10.65 -0.50 -1.37
N ASN A 389 11.18 -0.72 -0.17
CA ASN A 389 11.26 0.26 0.90
C ASN A 389 12.72 0.72 1.04
N LEU A 390 12.94 2.01 0.95
CA LEU A 390 14.27 2.62 0.98
C LEU A 390 14.38 3.57 2.17
N ASP A 391 15.45 3.43 2.94
CA ASP A 391 15.79 4.31 4.06
C ASP A 391 17.28 4.69 4.04
N ASN A 392 17.61 5.78 4.72
CA ASN A 392 19.00 6.18 5.03
C ASN A 392 19.92 6.26 3.82
N GLN A 393 19.61 7.13 2.88
CA GLN A 393 20.44 7.38 1.69
C GLN A 393 20.62 6.15 0.79
N SER A 394 19.64 5.27 0.78
CA SER A 394 19.61 4.17 -0.17
C SER A 394 19.35 4.67 -1.59
N VAL A 395 19.85 3.92 -2.56
CA VAL A 395 19.67 4.22 -3.99
C VAL A 395 18.99 3.04 -4.65
N LEU A 396 17.90 3.30 -5.36
CA LEU A 396 17.23 2.30 -6.20
C LEU A 396 17.47 2.65 -7.66
N ASN A 397 18.10 1.73 -8.39
CA ASN A 397 18.27 1.83 -9.83
C ASN A 397 17.39 0.78 -10.53
N ILE A 398 16.46 1.23 -11.34
CA ILE A 398 15.55 0.37 -12.10
C ILE A 398 15.98 0.41 -13.56
N ASN A 399 16.61 -0.68 -14.02
CA ASN A 399 17.15 -0.78 -15.38
C ASN A 399 16.46 -1.83 -16.24
N ASP A 400 15.65 -2.68 -15.65
CA ASP A 400 14.88 -3.74 -16.34
C ASP A 400 13.41 -3.69 -15.91
N ILE A 401 12.71 -4.83 -15.97
CA ILE A 401 11.28 -4.90 -15.69
C ILE A 401 11.02 -4.75 -14.19
N PHE A 402 10.25 -3.76 -13.83
CA PHE A 402 9.84 -3.47 -12.45
C PHE A 402 8.33 -3.43 -12.35
N ASN A 403 7.79 -4.23 -11.43
CA ASN A 403 6.36 -4.28 -11.14
C ASN A 403 6.16 -4.18 -9.61
N GLY A 404 5.98 -2.98 -9.09
CA GLY A 404 5.81 -2.84 -7.65
C GLY A 404 5.66 -1.43 -7.13
N GLY A 405 5.43 -1.32 -5.83
CA GLY A 405 5.35 -0.06 -5.11
C GLY A 405 6.73 0.40 -4.62
N ILE A 406 6.85 1.70 -4.42
CA ILE A 406 8.08 2.33 -3.90
C ILE A 406 7.70 3.14 -2.66
N GLN A 407 8.31 2.80 -1.53
CA GLN A 407 8.24 3.58 -0.30
C GLN A 407 9.66 4.02 0.02
N ALA A 408 9.92 5.31 -0.05
CA ALA A 408 11.28 5.81 0.11
C ALA A 408 11.33 6.95 1.14
N ASN A 409 12.39 6.95 1.94
CA ASN A 409 12.68 8.00 2.88
C ASN A 409 14.18 8.35 2.80
N ASN A 410 14.48 9.62 2.56
CA ASN A 410 15.85 10.13 2.47
C ASN A 410 16.72 9.29 1.53
N SER A 411 16.23 9.04 0.32
CA SER A 411 16.85 8.13 -0.64
C SER A 411 16.80 8.71 -2.06
N THR A 412 17.25 7.93 -3.04
CA THR A 412 17.21 8.31 -4.45
C THR A 412 16.67 7.15 -5.27
N VAL A 413 15.80 7.45 -6.23
CA VAL A 413 15.26 6.46 -7.17
C VAL A 413 15.59 6.88 -8.59
N ASN A 414 16.26 6.01 -9.34
CA ASN A 414 16.62 6.22 -10.74
C ASN A 414 15.94 5.18 -11.61
N ILE A 415 15.18 5.60 -12.61
CA ILE A 415 14.48 4.72 -13.53
C ILE A 415 15.04 4.92 -14.93
N SER A 416 15.54 3.85 -15.53
CA SER A 416 16.14 3.86 -16.87
C SER A 416 15.47 2.88 -17.83
N SER A 417 14.37 2.29 -17.44
CA SER A 417 13.62 1.28 -18.20
C SER A 417 12.13 1.50 -18.11
N ASP A 418 11.37 0.68 -18.81
CA ASP A 418 9.92 0.63 -18.65
C ASP A 418 9.58 0.06 -17.27
N SER A 419 8.74 0.75 -16.51
CA SER A 419 8.45 0.41 -15.13
C SER A 419 6.96 0.59 -14.84
N ALA A 420 6.37 -0.37 -14.13
CA ALA A 420 5.03 -0.25 -13.58
C ALA A 420 5.12 -0.05 -12.07
N ILE A 421 4.77 1.15 -11.63
CA ILE A 421 4.69 1.48 -10.21
C ILE A 421 3.29 1.12 -9.73
N LEU A 422 3.20 0.00 -9.00
CA LEU A 422 1.94 -0.58 -8.56
C LEU A 422 1.65 -0.21 -7.09
N GLY A 423 0.38 0.01 -6.80
CA GLY A 423 -0.02 0.40 -5.46
C GLY A 423 0.33 1.85 -5.14
N ASN A 424 0.08 2.24 -3.91
CA ASN A 424 0.38 3.58 -3.43
C ASN A 424 1.88 3.73 -3.14
N SER A 425 2.50 4.77 -3.67
CA SER A 425 3.91 5.06 -3.45
C SER A 425 4.07 6.40 -2.75
N THR A 426 4.95 6.42 -1.76
CA THR A 426 5.29 7.63 -0.99
C THR A 426 6.80 7.80 -0.97
N LEU A 427 7.27 8.95 -1.44
CA LEU A 427 8.66 9.32 -1.47
C LEU A 427 8.86 10.57 -0.60
N THR A 428 9.54 10.39 0.53
CA THR A 428 9.82 11.47 1.48
C THR A 428 11.29 11.82 1.43
N SER A 429 11.62 13.10 1.26
CA SER A 429 12.99 13.57 1.12
C SER A 429 13.80 12.77 0.09
N THR A 430 13.15 12.40 -0.99
CA THR A 430 13.68 11.49 -2.01
C THR A 430 13.53 12.11 -3.39
N ALA A 431 14.60 12.05 -4.18
CA ALA A 431 14.55 12.42 -5.58
C ALA A 431 14.19 11.19 -6.44
N LEU A 432 13.27 11.39 -7.36
CA LEU A 432 12.96 10.42 -8.42
C LEU A 432 13.49 10.96 -9.74
N ASN A 433 14.35 10.19 -10.39
CA ASN A 433 14.94 10.56 -11.67
C ASN A 433 14.54 9.53 -12.73
N LEU A 434 13.86 10.00 -13.78
CA LEU A 434 13.63 9.21 -14.98
C LEU A 434 14.67 9.60 -16.02
N ASN A 435 15.45 8.64 -16.44
CA ASN A 435 16.53 8.84 -17.40
C ASN A 435 16.03 8.68 -18.83
N LYS A 436 16.84 9.13 -19.79
CA LYS A 436 16.49 9.13 -21.22
C LYS A 436 15.92 7.79 -21.67
N GLY A 437 14.76 7.81 -22.28
CA GLY A 437 14.06 6.65 -22.81
C GLY A 437 13.25 5.86 -21.79
N ALA A 438 13.30 6.18 -20.50
CA ALA A 438 12.49 5.55 -19.50
C ALA A 438 11.00 5.87 -19.69
N ASN A 439 10.15 4.87 -19.41
CA ASN A 439 8.71 5.02 -19.46
C ASN A 439 8.12 4.40 -18.18
N ALA A 440 7.80 5.23 -17.21
CA ALA A 440 7.25 4.81 -15.93
C ALA A 440 5.76 5.08 -15.87
N LEU A 441 5.03 4.11 -15.36
CA LEU A 441 3.59 4.14 -15.21
C LEU A 441 3.21 3.94 -13.74
N ALA A 442 2.58 4.95 -13.12
CA ALA A 442 2.04 4.83 -11.77
C ALA A 442 0.53 4.60 -11.84
N SER A 443 0.09 3.44 -11.34
CA SER A 443 -1.32 3.02 -11.43
C SER A 443 -2.19 3.50 -10.27
N GLN A 444 -1.60 3.89 -9.15
CA GLN A 444 -2.30 4.38 -7.96
C GLN A 444 -1.65 5.67 -7.45
N SER A 445 -1.99 6.09 -6.25
CA SER A 445 -1.47 7.33 -5.68
C SER A 445 0.05 7.34 -5.58
N PHE A 446 0.64 8.44 -6.02
CA PHE A 446 2.07 8.68 -5.99
C PHE A 446 2.32 10.04 -5.34
N VAL A 447 2.88 10.04 -4.14
CA VAL A 447 3.09 11.24 -3.36
C VAL A 447 4.58 11.39 -3.08
N SER A 448 5.18 12.49 -3.58
CA SER A 448 6.57 12.85 -3.35
C SER A 448 6.66 14.26 -2.81
N ASP A 449 7.43 14.49 -1.78
CA ASP A 449 7.77 15.84 -1.30
C ASP A 449 9.07 16.36 -1.92
N GLY A 450 9.78 15.53 -2.67
CA GLY A 450 11.02 15.86 -3.35
C GLY A 450 10.84 16.08 -4.86
N PRO A 451 11.94 16.32 -5.57
CA PRO A 451 11.90 16.51 -7.01
C PRO A 451 11.59 15.22 -7.76
N VAL A 452 10.76 15.33 -8.78
CA VAL A 452 10.51 14.30 -9.80
C VAL A 452 11.10 14.82 -11.11
N ASN A 453 12.25 14.28 -11.48
CA ASN A 453 13.00 14.76 -12.64
C ASN A 453 12.77 13.82 -13.83
N ILE A 454 12.27 14.36 -14.92
CA ILE A 454 11.95 13.62 -16.13
C ILE A 454 12.84 14.15 -17.25
N SER A 455 13.85 13.37 -17.63
CA SER A 455 14.84 13.78 -18.64
C SER A 455 14.66 12.95 -19.91
N ASP A 456 14.12 13.54 -20.97
CA ASP A 456 13.80 12.83 -22.22
C ASP A 456 13.14 11.46 -21.98
N ALA A 457 12.23 11.43 -21.02
CA ALA A 457 11.54 10.24 -20.53
C ALA A 457 10.04 10.53 -20.41
N THR A 458 9.26 9.50 -20.14
CA THR A 458 7.81 9.63 -19.96
C THR A 458 7.42 9.11 -18.57
N LEU A 459 6.70 9.95 -17.84
CA LEU A 459 5.99 9.55 -16.62
C LEU A 459 4.49 9.65 -16.88
N SER A 460 3.78 8.54 -16.71
CA SER A 460 2.33 8.49 -16.84
C SER A 460 1.72 8.18 -15.47
N LEU A 461 0.79 9.01 -15.04
CA LEU A 461 0.08 8.90 -13.79
C LEU A 461 -1.37 8.54 -14.08
N ASN A 462 -1.91 7.57 -13.32
CA ASN A 462 -3.29 7.14 -13.46
C ASN A 462 -3.65 6.63 -14.87
N SER A 463 -2.95 5.61 -15.35
CA SER A 463 -3.42 4.91 -16.53
C SER A 463 -4.50 3.91 -16.11
N ARG A 464 -5.73 4.33 -16.17
CA ARG A 464 -6.82 3.40 -15.97
C ARG A 464 -7.13 2.70 -17.28
N PRO A 465 -7.36 1.38 -17.23
CA PRO A 465 -7.88 0.69 -18.41
C PRO A 465 -9.25 1.27 -18.78
N ASP A 466 -9.55 1.29 -20.08
CA ASP A 466 -10.83 1.75 -20.61
C ASP A 466 -12.03 0.86 -20.23
N GLU A 467 -11.83 -0.07 -19.32
CA GLU A 467 -12.90 -0.96 -18.87
C GLU A 467 -13.93 -0.19 -18.04
N VAL A 468 -15.15 -0.23 -18.51
CA VAL A 468 -16.31 0.32 -17.82
C VAL A 468 -16.60 -0.52 -16.58
N SER A 469 -16.24 -0.01 -15.42
CA SER A 469 -16.66 -0.57 -14.14
C SER A 469 -17.95 0.12 -13.69
N HIS A 470 -18.95 -0.65 -13.25
CA HIS A 470 -20.16 -0.09 -12.63
C HIS A 470 -19.92 0.41 -11.19
N THR A 471 -18.70 0.29 -10.69
CA THR A 471 -18.30 0.79 -9.37
C THR A 471 -17.70 2.19 -9.48
N LEU A 472 -17.83 2.97 -8.40
CA LEU A 472 -17.19 4.28 -8.31
C LEU A 472 -15.68 4.11 -8.46
N LEU A 473 -15.09 4.80 -9.44
CA LEU A 473 -13.64 4.77 -9.66
C LEU A 473 -12.94 5.54 -8.53
N PRO A 474 -11.91 4.98 -7.89
CA PRO A 474 -11.15 5.72 -6.91
C PRO A 474 -10.43 6.90 -7.55
N VAL A 475 -10.30 7.98 -6.79
CA VAL A 475 -9.52 9.15 -7.16
C VAL A 475 -8.14 9.02 -6.53
N TYR A 476 -7.08 9.22 -7.31
CA TYR A 476 -5.73 9.10 -6.83
C TYR A 476 -5.05 10.44 -6.65
N ASP A 477 -4.24 10.54 -5.60
CA ASP A 477 -3.44 11.70 -5.29
C ASP A 477 -2.05 11.58 -5.92
N TYR A 478 -1.63 12.62 -6.63
CA TYR A 478 -0.30 12.74 -7.20
C TYR A 478 0.31 14.04 -6.72
N ALA A 479 1.38 13.95 -5.96
CA ALA A 479 2.08 15.11 -5.44
C ALA A 479 3.57 15.03 -5.74
N GLY A 480 4.16 16.16 -6.10
CA GLY A 480 5.58 16.24 -6.39
C GLY A 480 6.01 17.61 -6.86
N SER A 481 7.30 17.78 -7.05
CA SER A 481 7.89 18.88 -7.79
C SER A 481 8.31 18.33 -9.16
N TRP A 482 7.51 18.63 -10.18
CA TRP A 482 7.59 18.00 -11.48
C TRP A 482 8.52 18.78 -12.41
N ASN A 483 9.69 18.22 -12.70
CA ASN A 483 10.71 18.86 -13.52
C ASN A 483 10.96 18.06 -14.79
N LEU A 484 10.70 18.67 -15.94
CA LEU A 484 10.90 18.06 -17.24
C LEU A 484 12.09 18.73 -17.93
N LYS A 485 12.96 17.94 -18.54
CA LYS A 485 14.10 18.40 -19.30
C LYS A 485 14.23 17.58 -20.59
N GLY A 486 14.52 18.28 -21.68
CA GLY A 486 14.61 17.69 -23.02
C GLY A 486 13.29 17.74 -23.78
N ASP A 487 13.40 17.72 -25.11
CA ASP A 487 12.25 17.88 -26.01
C ASP A 487 11.33 16.64 -25.98
N ASP A 488 11.85 15.49 -25.59
CA ASP A 488 11.10 14.24 -25.48
C ASP A 488 10.56 13.96 -24.07
N ALA A 489 10.76 14.88 -23.13
CA ALA A 489 10.22 14.72 -21.79
C ALA A 489 8.69 14.88 -21.80
N ARG A 490 8.00 13.96 -21.13
CA ARG A 490 6.54 13.92 -21.09
C ARG A 490 6.03 13.61 -19.68
N LEU A 491 5.02 14.36 -19.27
CA LEU A 491 4.23 14.07 -18.09
C LEU A 491 2.78 13.92 -18.53
N ASN A 492 2.24 12.72 -18.39
CA ASN A 492 0.85 12.40 -18.72
C ASN A 492 0.08 12.09 -17.44
N VAL A 493 -0.97 12.83 -17.18
CA VAL A 493 -1.85 12.58 -16.03
C VAL A 493 -3.21 12.20 -16.56
N GLY A 494 -3.63 10.98 -16.25
CA GLY A 494 -4.90 10.44 -16.70
C GLY A 494 -6.09 11.06 -15.96
N PRO A 495 -7.31 10.66 -16.33
CA PRO A 495 -8.53 11.14 -15.70
C PRO A 495 -8.64 10.66 -14.24
N TYR A 496 -9.47 11.37 -13.43
CA TYR A 496 -9.75 11.06 -12.02
C TYR A 496 -8.52 11.20 -11.11
N SER A 497 -7.75 12.26 -11.35
CA SER A 497 -6.50 12.51 -10.63
C SER A 497 -6.56 13.84 -9.88
N MET A 498 -5.97 13.86 -8.69
CA MET A 498 -5.69 15.05 -7.91
C MET A 498 -4.18 15.30 -7.96
N LEU A 499 -3.75 16.19 -8.85
CA LEU A 499 -2.34 16.56 -9.01
C LEU A 499 -2.01 17.78 -8.18
N SER A 500 -0.91 17.74 -7.45
CA SER A 500 -0.37 18.87 -6.72
C SER A 500 1.12 19.05 -6.99
N GLY A 501 1.57 20.28 -6.92
CA GLY A 501 2.96 20.67 -7.12
C GLY A 501 3.18 21.44 -8.43
N ASN A 502 4.28 22.16 -8.47
CA ASN A 502 4.65 22.97 -9.62
C ASN A 502 5.20 22.11 -10.75
N ILE A 503 4.91 22.51 -11.97
CA ILE A 503 5.43 21.86 -13.17
C ILE A 503 6.40 22.82 -13.85
N ASN A 504 7.65 22.39 -14.01
CA ASN A 504 8.70 23.14 -14.68
C ASN A 504 9.17 22.33 -15.89
N VAL A 505 9.09 22.92 -17.06
CA VAL A 505 9.56 22.33 -18.32
C VAL A 505 10.63 23.20 -18.92
N GLN A 506 11.86 22.68 -19.00
CA GLN A 506 13.01 23.47 -19.45
C GLN A 506 13.06 23.62 -20.96
N ASP A 507 12.66 22.61 -21.71
CA ASP A 507 12.73 22.56 -23.17
C ASP A 507 11.32 22.41 -23.78
N LYS A 508 11.23 21.83 -24.98
CA LYS A 508 9.97 21.63 -25.71
C LYS A 508 9.20 20.37 -25.29
N GLY A 509 9.25 20.00 -24.01
CA GLY A 509 8.52 18.85 -23.48
C GLY A 509 7.00 18.99 -23.59
N THR A 510 6.32 17.96 -23.18
CA THR A 510 4.85 17.89 -23.25
C THR A 510 4.25 17.53 -21.90
N VAL A 511 3.21 18.27 -21.51
CA VAL A 511 2.41 17.97 -20.32
C VAL A 511 0.96 17.77 -20.76
N THR A 512 0.37 16.65 -20.39
CA THR A 512 -1.02 16.33 -20.69
C THR A 512 -1.75 15.99 -19.39
N LEU A 513 -2.79 16.78 -19.10
CA LEU A 513 -3.62 16.56 -17.91
C LEU A 513 -5.04 16.19 -18.35
N GLY A 514 -5.59 15.15 -17.77
CA GLY A 514 -6.95 14.72 -18.03
C GLY A 514 -7.12 13.68 -19.12
N GLY A 515 -6.03 13.28 -19.74
CA GLY A 515 -6.04 12.34 -20.86
C GLY A 515 -6.61 12.95 -22.13
N GLU A 516 -6.62 12.17 -23.21
CA GLU A 516 -7.22 12.56 -24.48
C GLU A 516 -8.57 11.82 -24.64
N GLY A 517 -9.53 12.51 -25.22
CA GLY A 517 -10.77 11.90 -25.64
C GLY A 517 -12.02 12.31 -24.86
N GLU A 518 -13.16 11.92 -25.40
CA GLU A 518 -14.46 12.13 -24.78
C GLU A 518 -14.79 10.98 -23.82
N LEU A 519 -15.60 11.30 -22.79
CA LEU A 519 -16.14 10.27 -21.90
C LEU A 519 -17.05 9.33 -22.68
N SER A 520 -16.86 8.02 -22.44
CA SER A 520 -17.83 7.05 -22.91
C SER A 520 -19.22 7.36 -22.33
N PRO A 521 -20.30 7.26 -23.14
CA PRO A 521 -21.67 7.45 -22.66
C PRO A 521 -22.03 6.54 -21.48
N ASP A 522 -21.42 5.38 -21.37
CA ASP A 522 -21.67 4.39 -20.31
C ASP A 522 -21.10 4.80 -18.95
N LEU A 523 -20.22 5.80 -18.90
CA LEU A 523 -19.69 6.37 -17.67
C LEU A 523 -20.56 7.49 -17.07
N THR A 524 -21.71 7.78 -17.66
CA THR A 524 -22.55 8.94 -17.27
C THR A 524 -22.94 8.92 -15.81
N LEU A 525 -23.25 7.75 -15.25
CA LEU A 525 -23.64 7.62 -13.84
C LEU A 525 -22.44 7.84 -12.91
N GLN A 526 -21.30 7.27 -13.24
CA GLN A 526 -20.06 7.49 -12.50
C GLN A 526 -19.59 8.95 -12.60
N ASN A 527 -19.80 9.57 -13.75
CA ASN A 527 -19.52 10.99 -13.94
C ASN A 527 -20.37 11.90 -13.07
N GLN A 528 -21.65 11.58 -12.87
CA GLN A 528 -22.51 12.34 -11.96
C GLN A 528 -22.03 12.26 -10.51
N MET A 529 -21.50 11.14 -10.07
CA MET A 529 -20.96 10.99 -8.72
C MET A 529 -19.62 11.71 -8.57
N LEU A 530 -18.76 11.62 -9.56
CA LEU A 530 -17.48 12.35 -9.59
C LEU A 530 -17.67 13.86 -9.83
N TYR A 531 -18.75 14.25 -10.48
CA TYR A 531 -19.12 15.64 -10.70
C TYR A 531 -19.26 16.39 -9.37
N SER A 532 -19.80 15.75 -8.34
CA SER A 532 -19.91 16.36 -7.01
C SER A 532 -18.57 16.51 -6.30
N LEU A 533 -17.61 15.60 -6.55
CA LEU A 533 -16.27 15.65 -5.94
C LEU A 533 -15.39 16.75 -6.54
N PHE A 534 -15.50 16.98 -7.85
CA PHE A 534 -14.62 17.89 -8.58
C PHE A 534 -15.38 19.06 -9.24
N ASN A 535 -16.56 19.39 -8.74
CA ASN A 535 -17.44 20.40 -9.38
C ASN A 535 -17.64 20.14 -10.88
N GLY A 536 -17.75 18.86 -11.26
CA GLY A 536 -17.92 18.46 -12.63
C GLY A 536 -16.65 18.16 -13.41
N TYR A 537 -15.47 18.29 -12.78
CA TYR A 537 -14.19 18.06 -13.44
C TYR A 537 -13.56 16.76 -13.00
N ARG A 538 -13.02 16.01 -13.96
CA ARG A 538 -12.38 14.71 -13.72
C ARG A 538 -11.03 14.81 -13.05
N ASN A 539 -10.37 15.97 -13.24
CA ASN A 539 -9.04 16.19 -12.69
C ASN A 539 -8.96 17.52 -11.97
N THR A 540 -8.13 17.55 -10.96
CA THR A 540 -7.72 18.80 -10.33
C THR A 540 -6.19 18.90 -10.35
N TRP A 541 -5.71 20.11 -10.54
CA TRP A 541 -4.30 20.42 -10.38
C TRP A 541 -4.14 21.70 -9.56
N SER A 542 -3.30 21.65 -8.55
CA SER A 542 -2.90 22.80 -7.75
C SER A 542 -1.38 23.00 -7.90
N GLY A 543 -1.00 24.08 -8.52
CA GLY A 543 0.41 24.40 -8.77
C GLY A 543 0.60 25.50 -9.78
N SER A 544 1.84 25.95 -9.95
CA SER A 544 2.24 26.87 -11.01
C SER A 544 2.91 26.14 -12.16
N LEU A 545 2.87 26.75 -13.34
CA LEU A 545 3.46 26.24 -14.56
C LEU A 545 4.60 27.14 -15.01
N ASN A 546 5.76 26.57 -15.24
CA ASN A 546 6.86 27.26 -15.91
C ASN A 546 7.30 26.42 -17.11
N ALA A 547 6.71 26.69 -18.25
CA ALA A 547 6.90 25.90 -19.47
C ALA A 547 6.91 26.77 -20.72
N PRO A 548 7.80 27.78 -20.84
CA PRO A 548 7.70 28.81 -21.86
C PRO A 548 7.83 28.31 -23.31
N ASP A 549 8.45 27.16 -23.52
CA ASP A 549 8.67 26.56 -24.84
C ASP A 549 7.92 25.24 -25.04
N ALA A 550 7.18 24.77 -24.04
CA ALA A 550 6.54 23.47 -24.03
C ALA A 550 5.09 23.52 -24.49
N THR A 551 4.56 22.35 -24.79
CA THR A 551 3.14 22.14 -25.07
C THR A 551 2.44 21.58 -23.84
N VAL A 552 1.37 22.26 -23.43
CA VAL A 552 0.57 21.89 -22.28
C VAL A 552 -0.88 21.72 -22.72
N SER A 553 -1.42 20.53 -22.50
CA SER A 553 -2.81 20.19 -22.84
C SER A 553 -3.56 19.80 -21.59
N MET A 554 -4.74 20.35 -21.38
CA MET A 554 -5.62 20.03 -20.27
C MET A 554 -7.03 19.72 -20.78
N THR A 555 -7.58 18.63 -20.31
CA THR A 555 -8.96 18.21 -20.64
C THR A 555 -9.70 17.90 -19.35
N ASP A 556 -10.92 18.42 -19.21
CA ASP A 556 -11.76 18.21 -18.03
C ASP A 556 -11.02 18.42 -16.71
N THR A 557 -10.20 19.45 -16.67
CA THR A 557 -9.29 19.75 -15.56
C THR A 557 -9.70 21.03 -14.85
N GLN A 558 -9.61 21.05 -13.55
CA GLN A 558 -9.70 22.25 -12.73
C GLN A 558 -8.30 22.58 -12.21
N TRP A 559 -7.70 23.63 -12.80
CA TRP A 559 -6.38 24.11 -12.43
C TRP A 559 -6.49 25.25 -11.42
N SER A 560 -5.97 25.06 -10.23
CA SER A 560 -5.77 26.14 -9.25
C SER A 560 -4.33 26.64 -9.36
N MET A 561 -4.17 27.74 -10.07
CA MET A 561 -2.87 28.33 -10.33
C MET A 561 -2.39 29.11 -9.10
N ASN A 562 -1.27 28.71 -8.51
CA ASN A 562 -0.76 29.30 -7.27
C ASN A 562 0.41 30.27 -7.46
N GLY A 563 0.70 30.65 -8.66
CA GLY A 563 1.74 31.62 -9.02
C GLY A 563 1.73 31.96 -10.48
N ASN A 564 2.52 32.98 -10.90
CA ASN A 564 2.66 33.29 -12.28
C ASN A 564 3.07 32.09 -13.11
N SER A 565 2.41 31.87 -14.23
CA SER A 565 2.57 30.68 -15.04
C SER A 565 2.81 31.05 -16.51
N THR A 566 3.59 30.20 -17.18
CA THR A 566 3.96 30.38 -18.58
C THR A 566 3.81 29.07 -19.35
N ALA A 567 3.41 29.12 -20.59
CA ALA A 567 3.41 28.00 -21.50
C ALA A 567 3.77 28.45 -22.91
N GLY A 568 4.33 27.58 -23.73
CA GLY A 568 4.53 27.83 -25.14
C GLY A 568 3.24 27.66 -25.91
N ASN A 569 2.78 26.45 -26.04
CA ASN A 569 1.49 26.11 -26.62
C ASN A 569 0.57 25.58 -25.56
N MET A 570 -0.60 26.15 -25.39
CA MET A 570 -1.57 25.70 -24.42
C MET A 570 -2.87 25.32 -25.12
N LYS A 571 -3.31 24.09 -24.84
CA LYS A 571 -4.59 23.57 -25.33
C LYS A 571 -5.47 23.27 -24.13
N LEU A 572 -6.60 23.95 -24.06
CA LEU A 572 -7.58 23.76 -22.98
C LEU A 572 -8.89 23.27 -23.55
N ASN A 573 -9.39 22.19 -23.04
CA ASN A 573 -10.69 21.63 -23.40
C ASN A 573 -11.49 21.34 -22.14
N ARG A 574 -12.66 21.98 -22.01
CA ARG A 574 -13.52 21.84 -20.83
C ARG A 574 -12.73 21.98 -19.50
N THR A 575 -11.87 23.01 -19.45
CA THR A 575 -10.96 23.23 -18.32
C THR A 575 -11.29 24.55 -17.63
N ILE A 576 -11.23 24.53 -16.30
CA ILE A 576 -11.28 25.77 -15.52
C ILE A 576 -9.86 26.13 -15.06
N VAL A 577 -9.44 27.35 -15.37
CA VAL A 577 -8.20 27.94 -14.87
C VAL A 577 -8.54 28.94 -13.78
N GLY A 578 -8.25 28.58 -12.52
CA GLY A 578 -8.42 29.47 -11.39
C GLY A 578 -7.11 30.19 -11.04
N PHE A 579 -7.12 31.51 -11.00
CA PHE A 579 -5.96 32.32 -10.69
C PHE A 579 -5.74 32.52 -9.18
N ASN A 580 -6.46 31.83 -8.34
CA ASN A 580 -6.60 32.07 -6.89
C ASN A 580 -5.77 31.15 -5.99
N GLY A 581 -4.71 30.57 -6.49
CA GLY A 581 -3.98 29.48 -5.83
C GLY A 581 -3.21 29.84 -4.56
N GLY A 582 -3.85 30.48 -3.61
CA GLY A 582 -3.31 30.67 -2.26
C GLY A 582 -2.33 31.84 -2.08
N THR A 583 -2.21 32.73 -3.05
CA THR A 583 -1.40 33.94 -2.92
C THR A 583 -2.27 35.18 -2.77
N SER A 584 -1.82 36.16 -1.98
CA SER A 584 -2.45 37.47 -1.87
C SER A 584 -2.18 38.36 -3.10
N SER A 585 -1.19 38.02 -3.92
CA SER A 585 -0.82 38.74 -5.11
C SER A 585 -1.62 38.26 -6.30
N PHE A 586 -1.91 39.19 -7.25
CA PHE A 586 -2.48 38.79 -8.53
C PHE A 586 -1.47 38.01 -9.36
N THR A 587 -1.96 37.06 -10.14
CA THR A 587 -1.13 36.22 -10.97
C THR A 587 -1.42 36.42 -12.45
N THR A 588 -0.43 36.13 -13.27
CA THR A 588 -0.52 36.23 -14.72
C THR A 588 -0.22 34.88 -15.35
N LEU A 589 -1.09 34.44 -16.25
CA LEU A 589 -0.84 33.31 -17.14
C LEU A 589 -0.43 33.87 -18.51
N THR A 590 0.78 33.54 -18.94
CA THR A 590 1.33 33.96 -20.24
C THR A 590 1.54 32.75 -21.12
N THR A 591 1.03 32.78 -22.32
CA THR A 591 1.25 31.75 -23.33
C THR A 591 1.47 32.35 -24.68
N ASP A 592 2.29 31.71 -25.53
CA ASP A 592 2.47 32.16 -26.92
C ASP A 592 1.23 31.85 -27.76
N ASN A 593 0.77 30.61 -27.71
CA ASN A 593 -0.39 30.14 -28.45
C ASN A 593 -1.41 29.52 -27.50
N LEU A 594 -2.64 29.96 -27.59
CA LEU A 594 -3.76 29.42 -26.84
C LEU A 594 -4.79 28.88 -27.82
N ASP A 595 -5.17 27.64 -27.61
CA ASP A 595 -6.36 27.02 -28.19
C ASP A 595 -7.27 26.56 -27.05
N ALA A 596 -8.35 27.28 -26.83
CA ALA A 596 -9.25 27.01 -25.69
C ALA A 596 -10.67 26.78 -26.22
N VAL A 597 -11.23 25.66 -25.77
CA VAL A 597 -12.59 25.22 -26.14
C VAL A 597 -13.39 24.93 -24.87
N GLN A 598 -14.56 25.54 -24.74
CA GLN A 598 -15.47 25.30 -23.62
C GLN A 598 -14.79 25.41 -22.24
N SER A 599 -13.86 26.34 -22.12
CA SER A 599 -13.04 26.53 -20.95
C SER A 599 -13.41 27.82 -20.21
N ALA A 600 -13.06 27.89 -18.94
CA ALA A 600 -13.34 29.07 -18.13
C ALA A 600 -12.07 29.55 -17.42
N PHE A 601 -11.98 30.87 -17.25
CA PHE A 601 -10.90 31.54 -16.54
C PHE A 601 -11.49 32.28 -15.36
N VAL A 602 -11.13 31.85 -14.15
CA VAL A 602 -11.62 32.44 -12.90
C VAL A 602 -10.59 33.43 -12.39
N MET A 603 -10.87 34.70 -12.58
CA MET A 603 -9.92 35.76 -12.34
C MET A 603 -10.36 36.66 -11.20
N ARG A 604 -9.42 37.02 -10.35
CA ARG A 604 -9.67 37.89 -9.19
C ARG A 604 -9.44 39.36 -9.56
N THR A 605 -10.16 40.23 -8.91
CA THR A 605 -9.94 41.67 -8.96
C THR A 605 -10.22 42.33 -7.63
N ASP A 606 -9.44 43.36 -7.28
CA ASP A 606 -9.67 44.25 -6.15
C ASP A 606 -10.29 45.60 -6.58
N LEU A 607 -10.83 45.64 -7.79
CA LEU A 607 -11.39 46.82 -8.49
C LEU A 607 -10.33 47.77 -9.06
N ASN A 608 -9.06 47.60 -8.76
CA ASN A 608 -7.94 48.38 -9.31
C ASN A 608 -7.02 47.52 -10.16
N LYS A 609 -6.71 46.31 -9.64
CA LYS A 609 -5.84 45.35 -10.30
C LYS A 609 -6.58 44.01 -10.42
N ALA A 610 -6.08 43.18 -11.29
CA ALA A 610 -6.67 41.88 -11.52
C ALA A 610 -5.62 40.84 -11.92
N ASP A 611 -5.98 39.60 -11.82
CA ASP A 611 -5.29 38.50 -12.51
C ASP A 611 -5.39 38.74 -14.03
N LYS A 612 -4.40 38.25 -14.78
CA LYS A 612 -4.32 38.47 -16.22
C LYS A 612 -4.02 37.20 -16.98
N LEU A 613 -4.61 37.12 -18.18
CA LEU A 613 -4.26 36.18 -19.23
C LEU A 613 -3.61 36.93 -20.37
N VAL A 614 -2.37 36.62 -20.72
CA VAL A 614 -1.62 37.26 -21.80
C VAL A 614 -1.28 36.22 -22.86
N ILE A 615 -1.74 36.45 -24.07
CA ILE A 615 -1.51 35.59 -25.22
C ILE A 615 -0.69 36.36 -26.24
N ASN A 616 0.50 35.87 -26.62
CA ASN A 616 1.47 36.64 -27.38
C ASN A 616 1.37 36.45 -28.89
N LYS A 617 1.05 35.24 -29.39
CA LYS A 617 1.16 34.92 -30.81
C LYS A 617 -0.17 34.57 -31.48
N SER A 618 -0.95 33.67 -30.91
CA SER A 618 -2.25 33.32 -31.47
C SER A 618 -3.22 32.86 -30.37
N ALA A 619 -4.48 33.17 -30.56
CA ALA A 619 -5.56 32.73 -29.69
C ALA A 619 -6.73 32.25 -30.55
N THR A 620 -7.12 31.01 -30.35
CA THR A 620 -8.18 30.33 -31.09
C THR A 620 -9.10 29.55 -30.14
N GLY A 621 -10.23 29.14 -30.66
CA GLY A 621 -11.20 28.33 -29.91
C GLY A 621 -12.59 28.95 -29.92
N HIS A 622 -13.42 28.46 -29.01
CA HIS A 622 -14.80 28.88 -28.86
C HIS A 622 -15.42 28.50 -27.51
N ASP A 623 -16.49 29.19 -27.18
CA ASP A 623 -17.30 28.91 -25.96
C ASP A 623 -16.54 29.03 -24.66
N ASN A 624 -15.62 30.00 -24.60
CA ASN A 624 -14.82 30.24 -23.40
C ASN A 624 -15.45 31.35 -22.55
N SER A 625 -15.38 31.17 -21.23
CA SER A 625 -16.00 32.04 -20.24
C SER A 625 -14.97 32.67 -19.34
N ILE A 626 -15.21 33.91 -18.97
CA ILE A 626 -14.47 34.60 -17.91
C ILE A 626 -15.37 34.72 -16.70
N TRP A 627 -14.91 34.18 -15.58
CA TRP A 627 -15.58 34.27 -14.28
C TRP A 627 -14.79 35.20 -13.38
N VAL A 628 -15.45 36.21 -12.85
CA VAL A 628 -14.75 37.22 -12.04
C VAL A 628 -15.05 37.05 -10.58
N ASN A 629 -13.98 36.92 -9.78
CA ASN A 629 -14.04 36.94 -8.33
C ASN A 629 -13.68 38.32 -7.82
N PHE A 630 -14.62 38.98 -7.18
CA PHE A 630 -14.38 40.28 -6.58
C PHE A 630 -13.82 40.13 -5.17
N LEU A 631 -12.60 40.63 -4.92
CA LEU A 631 -11.97 40.65 -3.59
C LEU A 631 -12.49 41.78 -2.72
N LYS A 632 -13.11 42.78 -3.33
CA LYS A 632 -13.82 43.85 -2.64
C LYS A 632 -15.22 43.93 -3.21
N LYS A 633 -16.19 44.23 -2.37
CA LYS A 633 -17.57 44.46 -2.81
C LYS A 633 -17.60 45.68 -3.68
N PRO A 634 -17.99 45.57 -4.97
CA PRO A 634 -18.14 46.76 -5.79
C PRO A 634 -19.37 47.56 -5.32
N SER A 635 -19.25 48.85 -5.37
CA SER A 635 -20.40 49.74 -5.15
C SER A 635 -21.15 49.93 -6.46
N ASP A 636 -22.47 50.16 -6.40
CA ASP A 636 -23.33 50.40 -7.56
C ASP A 636 -22.91 51.66 -8.38
N LYS A 637 -21.96 52.44 -7.85
CA LYS A 637 -21.44 53.66 -8.48
C LYS A 637 -20.06 53.52 -9.11
N ASP A 638 -19.44 52.37 -8.98
CA ASP A 638 -18.08 52.18 -9.48
C ASP A 638 -18.10 51.94 -11.00
N THR A 639 -17.42 52.84 -11.71
CA THR A 639 -17.09 52.62 -13.11
C THR A 639 -15.83 51.76 -13.15
N LEU A 640 -15.94 50.56 -13.67
CA LEU A 640 -14.81 49.63 -13.75
C LEU A 640 -14.11 49.77 -15.10
N ASP A 641 -12.78 49.71 -15.09
CA ASP A 641 -11.93 49.66 -16.27
C ASP A 641 -10.73 48.76 -15.96
N ILE A 642 -10.95 47.44 -16.01
CA ILE A 642 -9.97 46.47 -15.55
C ILE A 642 -9.68 45.47 -16.67
N PRO A 643 -8.51 45.58 -17.35
CA PRO A 643 -8.13 44.60 -18.37
C PRO A 643 -7.90 43.22 -17.75
N LEU A 644 -8.53 42.22 -18.30
CA LEU A 644 -8.39 40.83 -17.86
C LEU A 644 -7.60 39.95 -18.83
N VAL A 645 -7.81 40.12 -20.11
CA VAL A 645 -7.17 39.32 -21.17
C VAL A 645 -6.54 40.28 -22.21
N SER A 646 -5.30 39.91 -22.58
CA SER A 646 -4.60 40.55 -23.71
C SER A 646 -4.26 39.49 -24.75
N ALA A 647 -4.62 39.70 -25.99
CA ALA A 647 -4.39 38.79 -27.10
C ALA A 647 -3.98 39.52 -28.36
N PRO A 648 -3.49 38.85 -29.42
CA PRO A 648 -3.23 39.49 -30.70
C PRO A 648 -4.48 40.14 -31.31
N GLU A 649 -4.29 41.21 -32.03
CA GLU A 649 -5.38 42.01 -32.60
C GLU A 649 -6.32 41.20 -33.52
N ALA A 650 -5.80 40.17 -34.18
CA ALA A 650 -6.59 39.30 -35.06
C ALA A 650 -7.51 38.32 -34.34
N THR A 651 -7.47 38.27 -33.03
CA THR A 651 -8.28 37.34 -32.21
C THR A 651 -9.77 37.70 -32.34
N ALA A 652 -10.63 36.68 -32.42
CA ALA A 652 -12.08 36.87 -32.47
C ALA A 652 -12.60 37.52 -31.19
N ASP A 653 -13.48 38.54 -31.35
CA ASP A 653 -14.07 39.22 -30.17
C ASP A 653 -14.86 38.33 -29.25
N ASN A 654 -15.43 37.27 -29.78
CA ASN A 654 -16.26 36.34 -29.05
C ASN A 654 -15.50 35.14 -28.48
N LEU A 655 -14.16 35.15 -28.53
CA LEU A 655 -13.36 34.08 -27.96
C LEU A 655 -13.59 33.93 -26.46
N PHE A 656 -13.76 35.07 -25.77
CA PHE A 656 -14.05 35.11 -24.35
C PHE A 656 -15.38 35.84 -24.11
N ARG A 657 -16.22 35.25 -23.27
CA ARG A 657 -17.49 35.86 -22.85
C ARG A 657 -17.57 35.89 -21.34
N ALA A 658 -18.23 36.93 -20.82
CA ALA A 658 -18.56 36.96 -19.41
C ALA A 658 -19.57 35.83 -19.07
N SER A 659 -19.33 35.15 -17.98
CA SER A 659 -20.24 34.10 -17.51
C SER A 659 -20.85 34.51 -16.18
N THR A 660 -22.12 34.24 -16.03
CA THR A 660 -22.79 34.30 -14.74
C THR A 660 -22.18 33.23 -13.83
N ARG A 661 -21.77 33.65 -12.66
CA ARG A 661 -21.19 32.78 -11.69
C ARG A 661 -21.98 32.84 -10.39
N VAL A 662 -22.14 31.69 -9.75
CA VAL A 662 -22.68 31.64 -8.41
C VAL A 662 -21.60 32.11 -7.43
N VAL A 663 -21.91 33.16 -6.70
CA VAL A 663 -21.11 33.66 -5.60
C VAL A 663 -22.01 33.79 -4.37
N GLY A 664 -21.69 33.01 -3.34
CA GLY A 664 -22.62 32.87 -2.22
C GLY A 664 -23.95 32.30 -2.71
N PHE A 665 -25.07 32.94 -2.31
CA PHE A 665 -26.42 32.55 -2.72
C PHE A 665 -26.95 33.40 -3.89
N SER A 666 -26.05 33.98 -4.65
CA SER A 666 -26.37 34.92 -5.73
C SER A 666 -25.68 34.55 -7.03
N ASP A 667 -26.30 34.94 -8.11
CA ASP A 667 -25.67 34.93 -9.45
C ASP A 667 -25.04 36.30 -9.74
N VAL A 668 -23.76 36.31 -10.04
CA VAL A 668 -23.02 37.49 -10.41
C VAL A 668 -22.63 37.41 -11.88
N THR A 669 -23.03 38.39 -12.68
CA THR A 669 -22.73 38.47 -14.10
C THR A 669 -21.84 39.64 -14.37
N PRO A 670 -20.54 39.45 -14.67
CA PRO A 670 -19.69 40.55 -15.09
C PRO A 670 -19.99 41.01 -16.51
N THR A 671 -19.71 42.27 -16.78
CA THR A 671 -19.82 42.83 -18.12
C THR A 671 -18.44 43.08 -18.69
N LEU A 672 -18.15 42.54 -19.88
CA LEU A 672 -16.88 42.65 -20.56
C LEU A 672 -17.04 43.49 -21.85
N SER A 673 -16.10 44.42 -22.08
CA SER A 673 -15.95 45.09 -23.34
C SER A 673 -14.62 44.73 -24.00
N VAL A 674 -14.58 44.81 -25.32
CA VAL A 674 -13.38 44.52 -26.10
C VAL A 674 -12.83 45.84 -26.65
N ARG A 675 -11.56 46.14 -26.40
CA ARG A 675 -10.89 47.29 -26.95
C ARG A 675 -9.58 46.90 -27.65
N LYS A 676 -9.22 47.68 -28.62
CA LYS A 676 -7.93 47.56 -29.33
C LYS A 676 -6.97 48.63 -28.83
N GLU A 677 -5.76 48.24 -28.44
CA GLU A 677 -4.73 49.12 -27.95
C GLU A 677 -3.35 48.56 -28.31
N ASP A 678 -2.52 49.38 -28.96
CA ASP A 678 -1.14 49.03 -29.31
C ASP A 678 -0.95 47.70 -30.05
N GLY A 679 -1.82 47.40 -31.01
CA GLY A 679 -1.75 46.16 -31.79
C GLY A 679 -2.23 44.94 -31.09
N LYS A 680 -2.81 45.10 -29.90
CA LYS A 680 -3.40 44.04 -29.10
C LYS A 680 -4.89 44.26 -28.86
N LYS A 681 -5.58 43.18 -28.61
CA LYS A 681 -6.99 43.18 -28.24
C LYS A 681 -7.09 42.86 -26.76
N GLU A 682 -7.85 43.68 -26.03
CA GLU A 682 -8.04 43.48 -24.60
C GLU A 682 -9.53 43.24 -24.28
N TRP A 683 -9.80 42.31 -23.40
CA TRP A 683 -11.11 42.12 -22.76
C TRP A 683 -11.07 42.82 -21.41
N VAL A 684 -11.94 43.80 -21.23
CA VAL A 684 -11.94 44.72 -20.10
C VAL A 684 -13.22 44.54 -19.30
N LEU A 685 -13.08 44.37 -17.98
CA LEU A 685 -14.21 44.33 -17.06
C LEU A 685 -14.70 45.78 -16.83
N ASP A 686 -15.93 46.07 -17.23
CA ASP A 686 -16.49 47.42 -17.13
C ASP A 686 -17.74 47.52 -16.24
N GLY A 687 -18.29 46.40 -15.81
CA GLY A 687 -19.45 46.36 -14.89
C GLY A 687 -19.80 44.96 -14.39
N TYR A 688 -20.91 44.89 -13.67
CA TYR A 688 -21.47 43.65 -13.16
C TYR A 688 -22.91 43.78 -12.75
N GLN A 689 -23.63 42.62 -12.64
CA GLN A 689 -25.02 42.49 -12.13
C GLN A 689 -25.13 41.35 -11.12
N VAL A 690 -25.97 41.50 -10.11
CA VAL A 690 -26.19 40.51 -9.05
C VAL A 690 -27.67 40.17 -8.97
N ALA A 691 -27.99 38.86 -8.93
CA ALA A 691 -29.35 38.35 -8.75
C ALA A 691 -29.34 37.15 -7.75
N ARG A 692 -30.42 36.96 -7.02
CA ARG A 692 -30.52 35.80 -6.09
C ARG A 692 -30.57 34.49 -6.84
N ASN A 693 -29.86 33.45 -6.31
CA ASN A 693 -29.92 32.09 -6.79
C ASN A 693 -30.69 31.20 -5.79
N ASP A 694 -31.94 30.86 -6.12
CA ASP A 694 -32.79 30.06 -5.25
C ASP A 694 -32.31 28.61 -5.10
N GLY A 695 -31.60 28.05 -6.09
CA GLY A 695 -31.09 26.70 -6.03
C GLY A 695 -30.01 26.53 -4.96
N GLN A 696 -29.13 27.52 -4.81
CA GLN A 696 -28.11 27.51 -3.74
C GLN A 696 -28.75 27.62 -2.36
N GLY A 697 -29.79 28.43 -2.23
CA GLY A 697 -30.54 28.54 -1.00
C GLY A 697 -31.25 27.26 -0.61
N LYS A 698 -31.82 26.56 -1.56
CA LYS A 698 -32.46 25.25 -1.31
C LYS A 698 -31.45 24.19 -0.86
N ALA A 699 -30.28 24.18 -1.47
CA ALA A 699 -29.21 23.26 -1.07
C ALA A 699 -28.76 23.52 0.39
N ALA A 700 -28.60 24.79 0.75
CA ALA A 700 -28.26 25.18 2.12
C ALA A 700 -29.35 24.74 3.12
N ALA A 701 -30.62 24.95 2.80
CA ALA A 701 -31.74 24.54 3.65
C ALA A 701 -31.77 23.01 3.86
N THR A 702 -31.56 22.27 2.81
CA THR A 702 -31.53 20.80 2.87
C THR A 702 -30.37 20.32 3.73
N PHE A 703 -29.19 20.90 3.55
CA PHE A 703 -28.01 20.59 4.38
C PHE A 703 -28.25 20.88 5.86
N MET A 704 -28.82 22.04 6.16
CA MET A 704 -29.11 22.44 7.54
C MET A 704 -30.18 21.56 8.21
N HIS A 705 -30.95 20.82 7.43
CA HIS A 705 -31.97 19.91 7.94
C HIS A 705 -31.41 18.50 8.29
N ILE A 706 -30.16 18.20 7.97
CA ILE A 706 -29.57 16.87 8.20
C ILE A 706 -29.64 16.46 9.68
N SER A 707 -29.36 17.36 10.59
CA SER A 707 -29.41 17.04 12.02
C SER A 707 -30.80 16.66 12.49
N TYR A 708 -31.86 17.23 11.87
CA TYR A 708 -33.24 16.83 12.12
C TYR A 708 -33.51 15.43 11.58
N ASN A 709 -33.05 15.11 10.37
CA ASN A 709 -33.20 13.77 9.81
C ASN A 709 -32.47 12.73 10.65
N ASN A 710 -31.27 13.05 11.14
CA ASN A 710 -30.51 12.19 12.07
C ASN A 710 -31.26 11.99 13.39
N PHE A 711 -31.92 13.04 13.91
CA PHE A 711 -32.78 12.93 15.09
C PHE A 711 -33.91 11.94 14.86
N ILE A 712 -34.57 11.99 13.72
CA ILE A 712 -35.65 11.08 13.37
C ILE A 712 -35.17 9.62 13.34
N THR A 713 -33.96 9.36 12.84
CA THR A 713 -33.42 8.00 12.81
C THR A 713 -33.06 7.45 14.19
N GLU A 714 -32.89 8.31 15.18
CA GLU A 714 -32.64 7.94 16.58
C GLU A 714 -33.93 7.56 17.33
N VAL A 715 -35.09 7.62 16.70
CA VAL A 715 -36.35 7.21 17.34
C VAL A 715 -36.34 5.71 17.63
N ASN A 716 -36.41 5.37 18.88
CA ASN A 716 -36.30 4.03 19.42
C ASN A 716 -37.56 3.65 20.20
N ASN A 717 -38.45 2.93 19.64
CA ASN A 717 -39.49 2.31 20.44
C ASN A 717 -38.92 1.13 21.26
N LEU A 718 -39.65 0.71 22.25
CA LEU A 718 -39.26 -0.36 23.16
C LEU A 718 -38.90 -1.65 22.42
N ASN A 719 -39.73 -2.06 21.45
CA ASN A 719 -39.53 -3.31 20.73
C ASN A 719 -38.28 -3.30 19.86
N LYS A 720 -37.98 -2.18 19.20
CA LYS A 720 -36.75 -2.06 18.40
C LYS A 720 -35.48 -2.16 19.22
N ARG A 721 -35.50 -1.62 20.43
CA ARG A 721 -34.34 -1.57 21.32
C ARG A 721 -34.17 -2.87 22.07
N MET A 722 -35.22 -3.37 22.71
CA MET A 722 -35.11 -4.43 23.70
C MET A 722 -35.88 -5.72 23.33
N GLY A 723 -36.66 -5.67 22.28
CA GLY A 723 -37.51 -6.76 21.90
C GLY A 723 -38.78 -6.85 22.81
N ASP A 724 -39.36 -8.02 22.85
CA ASP A 724 -40.51 -8.26 23.74
C ASP A 724 -39.99 -8.63 25.13
N LEU A 725 -40.32 -7.80 26.11
CA LEU A 725 -39.92 -7.97 27.52
C LEU A 725 -40.90 -8.74 28.36
N ARG A 726 -42.03 -9.18 27.79
CA ARG A 726 -43.04 -9.92 28.53
C ARG A 726 -42.53 -11.29 28.94
N ASP A 727 -42.89 -11.67 30.17
CA ASP A 727 -42.53 -12.97 30.74
C ASP A 727 -41.01 -13.29 30.74
N ILE A 728 -40.21 -12.25 30.93
CA ILE A 728 -38.77 -12.42 31.09
C ILE A 728 -38.44 -12.96 32.48
N ASN A 729 -37.61 -13.99 32.53
CA ASN A 729 -36.97 -14.48 33.72
C ASN A 729 -35.64 -13.77 33.97
N GLY A 730 -35.21 -13.72 35.22
CA GLY A 730 -33.98 -13.06 35.61
C GLY A 730 -34.17 -11.64 36.15
N GLU A 731 -33.19 -11.20 36.97
CA GLU A 731 -33.23 -9.88 37.62
C GLU A 731 -32.52 -8.78 36.86
N ALA A 732 -31.64 -9.16 35.97
CA ALA A 732 -30.84 -8.24 35.16
C ALA A 732 -30.79 -8.71 33.71
N GLY A 733 -30.48 -7.81 32.80
CA GLY A 733 -30.34 -8.15 31.41
C GLY A 733 -29.38 -7.21 30.69
N THR A 734 -28.83 -7.71 29.62
CA THR A 734 -28.04 -6.94 28.65
C THR A 734 -28.63 -7.11 27.27
N TRP A 735 -28.50 -6.09 26.45
CA TRP A 735 -29.00 -6.15 25.09
C TRP A 735 -28.10 -5.40 24.12
N VAL A 736 -28.15 -5.83 22.88
CA VAL A 736 -27.48 -5.16 21.77
C VAL A 736 -28.47 -4.98 20.63
N ARG A 737 -28.45 -3.82 20.02
CA ARG A 737 -29.28 -3.48 18.88
C ARG A 737 -28.39 -3.02 17.73
N LEU A 738 -28.68 -3.52 16.53
CA LEU A 738 -28.08 -3.09 15.30
C LEU A 738 -29.16 -2.63 14.33
N LEU A 739 -29.03 -1.42 13.81
CA LEU A 739 -29.91 -0.87 12.79
C LEU A 739 -29.08 -0.46 11.59
N ASN A 740 -29.48 -0.93 10.41
CA ASN A 740 -28.94 -0.47 9.14
C ASN A 740 -30.10 0.02 8.29
N GLY A 741 -29.97 1.24 7.78
CA GLY A 741 -31.04 1.82 7.01
C GLY A 741 -30.58 2.87 6.03
N SER A 742 -31.52 3.27 5.16
CA SER A 742 -31.34 4.35 4.21
C SER A 742 -32.60 5.19 4.15
N GLY A 743 -32.41 6.47 3.90
CA GLY A 743 -33.53 7.42 3.74
C GLY A 743 -33.35 8.30 2.53
N SER A 744 -34.40 8.97 2.13
CA SER A 744 -34.41 9.91 1.04
C SER A 744 -35.39 11.06 1.31
N ALA A 745 -35.06 12.22 0.75
CA ALA A 745 -35.88 13.42 0.87
C ALA A 745 -35.87 14.20 -0.45
N ASP A 746 -36.73 15.23 -0.52
CA ASP A 746 -36.78 16.15 -1.65
C ASP A 746 -35.43 16.80 -1.91
N GLY A 747 -35.10 17.14 -3.17
CA GLY A 747 -33.85 17.75 -3.58
C GLY A 747 -32.71 16.78 -3.81
N GLY A 748 -33.04 15.48 -3.98
CA GLY A 748 -32.02 14.45 -4.24
C GLY A 748 -31.23 14.02 -2.99
N PHE A 749 -31.72 14.38 -1.81
CA PHE A 749 -31.11 13.98 -0.55
C PHE A 749 -31.26 12.46 -0.34
N THR A 750 -30.15 11.82 -0.02
CA THR A 750 -30.11 10.42 0.42
C THR A 750 -29.19 10.28 1.62
N ASP A 751 -29.52 9.40 2.53
CA ASP A 751 -28.64 9.00 3.61
C ASP A 751 -28.57 7.49 3.75
N HIS A 752 -27.49 7.05 4.39
CA HIS A 752 -27.27 5.66 4.75
C HIS A 752 -26.66 5.64 6.14
N TYR A 753 -27.24 4.85 7.04
CA TYR A 753 -26.81 4.86 8.43
C TYR A 753 -26.74 3.45 9.00
N THR A 754 -25.78 3.30 9.92
CA THR A 754 -25.63 2.10 10.75
C THR A 754 -25.57 2.54 12.21
N LEU A 755 -26.47 2.02 13.02
CA LEU A 755 -26.58 2.32 14.42
C LEU A 755 -26.29 1.07 15.24
N LEU A 756 -25.43 1.20 16.23
CA LEU A 756 -25.15 0.19 17.24
C LEU A 756 -25.53 0.75 18.60
N GLN A 757 -26.42 0.06 19.30
CA GLN A 757 -26.77 0.39 20.67
C GLN A 757 -26.57 -0.82 21.56
N MET A 758 -26.18 -0.58 22.78
CA MET A 758 -26.09 -1.59 23.81
C MET A 758 -26.57 -1.04 25.14
N GLY A 759 -27.11 -1.89 25.94
CA GLY A 759 -27.61 -1.49 27.24
C GLY A 759 -27.62 -2.60 28.25
N ALA A 760 -27.79 -2.20 29.50
CA ALA A 760 -27.92 -3.11 30.63
C ALA A 760 -28.99 -2.55 31.57
N ASP A 761 -29.78 -3.42 32.11
CA ASP A 761 -30.88 -3.04 32.99
C ASP A 761 -31.10 -4.02 34.12
N ARG A 762 -31.89 -3.57 35.06
CA ARG A 762 -32.36 -4.40 36.17
C ARG A 762 -33.86 -4.43 36.18
N LYS A 763 -34.44 -5.59 36.39
CA LYS A 763 -35.85 -5.81 36.54
C LYS A 763 -36.29 -5.64 37.99
N HIS A 764 -37.31 -4.87 38.21
CA HIS A 764 -37.96 -4.69 39.50
C HIS A 764 -39.38 -5.25 39.41
N GLU A 765 -39.70 -6.26 40.16
CA GLU A 765 -41.02 -6.80 40.24
C GLU A 765 -41.86 -6.00 41.25
N LEU A 766 -42.82 -5.20 40.73
CA LEU A 766 -43.70 -4.32 41.52
C LEU A 766 -45.12 -4.87 41.38
N GLY A 767 -45.58 -5.77 42.21
CA GLY A 767 -46.95 -6.27 42.27
C GLY A 767 -47.77 -6.30 40.95
N SER A 768 -48.10 -5.15 40.41
CA SER A 768 -48.90 -4.99 39.19
C SER A 768 -48.09 -4.88 37.88
N MET A 769 -46.78 -4.69 37.96
CA MET A 769 -45.95 -4.50 36.77
C MET A 769 -44.49 -4.95 37.00
N ASP A 770 -43.81 -5.21 35.91
CA ASP A 770 -42.38 -5.39 35.89
C ASP A 770 -41.73 -4.08 35.36
N LEU A 771 -40.84 -3.49 36.14
CA LEU A 771 -40.16 -2.27 35.80
C LEU A 771 -38.71 -2.56 35.47
N PHE A 772 -38.26 -2.22 34.28
CA PHE A 772 -36.85 -2.31 33.84
C PHE A 772 -36.24 -0.91 33.87
N THR A 773 -35.18 -0.75 34.62
CA THR A 773 -34.40 0.50 34.64
C THR A 773 -32.97 0.21 34.17
N GLY A 774 -32.49 1.04 33.29
CA GLY A 774 -31.19 0.75 32.69
C GLY A 774 -30.47 1.94 32.08
N VAL A 775 -29.27 1.63 31.63
CA VAL A 775 -28.36 2.55 30.95
C VAL A 775 -28.05 2.02 29.57
N MET A 776 -27.76 2.92 28.65
CA MET A 776 -27.43 2.55 27.29
C MET A 776 -26.31 3.42 26.69
N ALA A 777 -25.59 2.86 25.76
CA ALA A 777 -24.67 3.57 24.89
C ALA A 777 -25.11 3.40 23.43
N THR A 778 -24.90 4.42 22.63
CA THR A 778 -25.26 4.43 21.22
C THR A 778 -24.13 4.96 20.37
N TYR A 779 -23.95 4.37 19.19
CA TYR A 779 -23.03 4.82 18.14
C TYR A 779 -23.75 4.75 16.81
N THR A 780 -23.66 5.82 16.03
CA THR A 780 -24.24 5.87 14.68
C THR A 780 -23.23 6.41 13.69
N ASP A 781 -23.12 5.77 12.55
CA ASP A 781 -22.34 6.22 11.41
C ASP A 781 -23.30 6.50 10.26
N THR A 782 -23.34 7.75 9.80
CA THR A 782 -24.27 8.21 8.77
C THR A 782 -23.53 8.84 7.62
N ASP A 783 -23.79 8.36 6.41
CA ASP A 783 -23.39 9.01 5.17
C ASP A 783 -24.61 9.75 4.61
N ALA A 784 -24.43 11.01 4.27
CA ALA A 784 -25.51 11.82 3.70
C ALA A 784 -25.01 12.57 2.47
N SER A 785 -25.84 12.64 1.44
CA SER A 785 -25.51 13.36 0.22
C SER A 785 -26.75 13.94 -0.45
N ALA A 786 -26.54 15.01 -1.18
CA ALA A 786 -27.46 15.57 -2.14
C ALA A 786 -26.67 16.06 -3.36
N GLY A 787 -27.32 16.66 -4.36
CA GLY A 787 -26.62 17.09 -5.58
C GLY A 787 -25.46 18.06 -5.37
N LEU A 788 -25.51 18.89 -4.31
CA LEU A 788 -24.52 19.93 -4.04
C LEU A 788 -23.74 19.74 -2.72
N TYR A 789 -23.89 18.64 -2.05
CA TYR A 789 -23.10 18.33 -0.88
C TYR A 789 -23.06 16.83 -0.58
N SER A 790 -22.02 16.41 0.13
CA SER A 790 -21.87 15.07 0.65
C SER A 790 -21.04 15.09 1.92
N GLY A 791 -21.20 14.07 2.77
CA GLY A 791 -20.41 13.98 3.97
C GLY A 791 -20.86 12.89 4.91
N LYS A 792 -20.27 12.91 6.08
CA LYS A 792 -20.45 11.90 7.12
C LYS A 792 -20.72 12.54 8.47
N THR A 793 -21.59 11.89 9.24
CA THR A 793 -21.79 12.18 10.65
C THR A 793 -21.50 10.93 11.46
N LYS A 794 -20.61 11.05 12.44
CA LYS A 794 -20.37 10.03 13.45
C LYS A 794 -20.94 10.52 14.77
N SER A 795 -21.80 9.71 15.37
CA SER A 795 -22.52 10.08 16.56
C SER A 795 -22.31 9.05 17.65
N TRP A 796 -22.06 9.51 18.86
CA TRP A 796 -22.01 8.62 20.01
C TRP A 796 -22.65 9.29 21.20
N GLY A 797 -23.21 8.49 22.07
CA GLY A 797 -23.88 9.02 23.25
C GLY A 797 -24.26 7.92 24.20
N GLY A 798 -24.95 8.34 25.22
CA GLY A 798 -25.46 7.48 26.26
C GLY A 798 -26.75 8.00 26.83
N GLY A 799 -27.44 7.14 27.54
CA GLY A 799 -28.71 7.52 28.13
C GLY A 799 -29.22 6.56 29.18
N PHE A 800 -30.38 6.89 29.67
CA PHE A 800 -31.12 6.13 30.67
C PHE A 800 -32.49 5.79 30.14
N TYR A 801 -33.01 4.64 30.56
CA TYR A 801 -34.37 4.27 30.22
C TYR A 801 -35.06 3.57 31.38
N ALA A 802 -36.41 3.65 31.36
CA ALA A 802 -37.26 2.92 32.26
C ALA A 802 -38.46 2.38 31.47
N SER A 803 -38.68 1.09 31.54
CA SER A 803 -39.75 0.41 30.80
C SER A 803 -40.60 -0.38 31.78
N GLY A 804 -41.88 -0.11 31.83
CA GLY A 804 -42.86 -0.79 32.68
C GLY A 804 -43.81 -1.64 31.88
N LEU A 805 -43.95 -2.90 32.24
CA LEU A 805 -44.88 -3.84 31.64
C LEU A 805 -45.89 -4.26 32.68
N PHE A 806 -47.16 -3.84 32.51
CA PHE A 806 -48.27 -4.22 33.38
C PHE A 806 -48.79 -5.61 33.01
N ARG A 807 -49.30 -6.33 33.97
CA ARG A 807 -49.89 -7.64 33.74
C ARG A 807 -51.16 -7.57 32.92
N SER A 808 -51.83 -6.41 32.92
CA SER A 808 -53.01 -6.14 32.07
C SER A 808 -52.73 -6.14 30.58
N GLY A 809 -51.48 -6.06 30.18
CA GLY A 809 -51.04 -5.90 28.78
C GLY A 809 -50.61 -4.47 28.41
N ALA A 810 -50.84 -3.50 29.30
CA ALA A 810 -50.38 -2.13 29.14
C ALA A 810 -48.85 -2.08 29.36
N TYR A 811 -48.21 -1.13 28.69
CA TYR A 811 -46.80 -0.84 28.93
C TYR A 811 -46.49 0.63 28.74
N PHE A 812 -45.39 1.07 29.33
CA PHE A 812 -44.77 2.35 29.02
C PHE A 812 -43.28 2.20 28.85
N ASP A 813 -42.70 3.09 28.11
CA ASP A 813 -41.23 3.18 27.94
C ASP A 813 -40.82 4.64 27.97
N LEU A 814 -39.86 4.95 28.85
CA LEU A 814 -39.27 6.28 28.97
C LEU A 814 -37.80 6.18 28.66
N ILE A 815 -37.32 7.07 27.83
CA ILE A 815 -35.91 7.12 27.46
C ILE A 815 -35.42 8.55 27.41
N ALA A 816 -34.19 8.77 27.87
CA ALA A 816 -33.45 10.02 27.73
C ALA A 816 -32.04 9.72 27.34
N LYS A 817 -31.54 10.40 26.33
CA LYS A 817 -30.17 10.23 25.86
C LYS A 817 -29.56 11.55 25.40
N TYR A 818 -28.24 11.62 25.52
CA TYR A 818 -27.44 12.71 25.03
C TYR A 818 -26.49 12.18 23.96
N ILE A 819 -26.42 12.88 22.83
CA ILE A 819 -25.68 12.45 21.65
C ILE A 819 -24.72 13.54 21.23
N HIS A 820 -23.46 13.18 21.04
CA HIS A 820 -22.43 14.00 20.45
C HIS A 820 -22.25 13.61 18.98
N ASN A 821 -22.25 14.61 18.09
CA ASN A 821 -22.09 14.39 16.65
C ASN A 821 -20.80 15.05 16.16
N GLU A 822 -20.03 14.33 15.38
CA GLU A 822 -18.93 14.85 14.58
C GLU A 822 -19.32 14.80 13.11
N ASN A 823 -19.33 15.97 12.47
CA ASN A 823 -19.80 16.14 11.11
C ASN A 823 -18.63 16.56 10.21
N LYS A 824 -18.47 15.87 9.09
CA LYS A 824 -17.50 16.18 8.03
C LYS A 824 -18.23 16.23 6.71
N TYR A 825 -18.40 17.42 6.16
CA TYR A 825 -19.14 17.62 4.93
C TYR A 825 -18.37 18.44 3.93
N ASP A 826 -18.54 18.10 2.66
CA ASP A 826 -18.06 18.88 1.54
C ASP A 826 -19.27 19.57 0.88
N LEU A 827 -19.30 20.89 0.98
CA LEU A 827 -20.42 21.70 0.53
C LEU A 827 -20.06 22.37 -0.80
N ASN A 828 -20.67 21.88 -1.88
CA ASN A 828 -20.45 22.41 -3.23
C ASN A 828 -21.53 23.43 -3.60
N PHE A 829 -22.03 24.17 -2.63
CA PHE A 829 -22.96 25.27 -2.84
C PHE A 829 -22.41 26.54 -2.19
N ALA A 830 -22.74 27.66 -2.77
CA ALA A 830 -22.42 29.01 -2.25
C ALA A 830 -20.93 29.22 -1.87
N GLY A 831 -20.01 28.43 -2.41
CA GLY A 831 -18.59 28.51 -2.10
C GLY A 831 -18.21 28.04 -0.69
N ALA A 832 -19.08 27.31 0.01
CA ALA A 832 -18.89 26.95 1.42
C ALA A 832 -17.72 25.98 1.65
N GLY A 833 -17.42 25.08 0.70
CA GLY A 833 -16.30 24.17 0.79
C GLY A 833 -16.44 23.09 1.88
N LYS A 834 -15.32 22.60 2.36
CA LYS A 834 -15.28 21.58 3.41
C LYS A 834 -15.59 22.19 4.77
N GLN A 835 -16.53 21.57 5.50
CA GLN A 835 -16.93 21.97 6.83
C GLN A 835 -16.84 20.79 7.79
N ASN A 836 -16.06 20.96 8.83
CA ASN A 836 -15.95 20.03 9.94
C ASN A 836 -16.50 20.72 11.19
N PHE A 837 -17.52 20.16 11.81
CA PHE A 837 -18.15 20.77 12.97
C PHE A 837 -18.69 19.71 13.92
N ARG A 838 -18.88 20.13 15.15
CA ARG A 838 -19.47 19.30 16.21
C ARG A 838 -20.83 19.81 16.59
N SER A 839 -21.72 18.92 16.97
CA SER A 839 -23.03 19.26 17.46
C SER A 839 -23.47 18.30 18.56
N HIS A 840 -24.40 18.73 19.37
CA HIS A 840 -24.95 17.95 20.46
C HIS A 840 -26.47 17.89 20.34
N SER A 841 -27.04 16.74 20.68
CA SER A 841 -28.48 16.51 20.67
C SER A 841 -28.93 15.95 22.01
N LEU A 842 -30.03 16.41 22.49
CA LEU A 842 -30.81 15.78 23.56
C LEU A 842 -32.00 15.08 22.96
N TYR A 843 -32.32 13.93 23.50
CA TYR A 843 -33.47 13.11 23.10
C TYR A 843 -34.19 12.62 24.36
N ALA A 844 -35.47 12.81 24.41
CA ALA A 844 -36.32 12.27 25.46
C ALA A 844 -37.61 11.72 24.82
N GLY A 845 -37.94 10.49 25.11
CA GLY A 845 -39.08 9.82 24.53
C GLY A 845 -39.94 9.14 25.56
N ALA A 846 -41.25 9.09 25.30
CA ALA A 846 -42.23 8.34 26.07
C ALA A 846 -43.12 7.56 25.11
N GLU A 847 -43.27 6.27 25.34
CA GLU A 847 -44.13 5.38 24.60
C GLU A 847 -45.11 4.71 25.53
N VAL A 848 -46.32 4.58 25.10
CA VAL A 848 -47.38 3.80 25.79
C VAL A 848 -48.07 2.88 24.79
N GLY A 849 -48.50 1.75 25.27
CA GLY A 849 -49.27 0.80 24.44
C GLY A 849 -50.04 -0.17 25.30
N TYR A 850 -50.96 -0.83 24.65
CA TYR A 850 -51.78 -1.85 25.27
C TYR A 850 -51.89 -3.06 24.36
N ARG A 851 -51.44 -4.21 24.84
CA ARG A 851 -51.57 -5.47 24.10
C ARG A 851 -52.89 -6.15 24.46
N TYR A 852 -53.83 -6.15 23.53
CA TYR A 852 -55.06 -6.86 23.64
C TYR A 852 -54.98 -8.19 22.90
N HIS A 853 -55.22 -9.27 23.63
CA HIS A 853 -55.18 -10.63 23.06
C HIS A 853 -56.53 -10.96 22.47
N LEU A 854 -56.59 -11.16 21.15
CA LEU A 854 -57.76 -11.62 20.44
C LEU A 854 -57.98 -13.12 20.67
N THR A 855 -56.90 -13.83 20.75
CA THR A 855 -56.82 -15.22 21.15
C THR A 855 -55.57 -15.43 22.02
N ASP A 856 -55.28 -16.61 22.52
CA ASP A 856 -54.10 -16.88 23.33
C ASP A 856 -52.79 -16.69 22.55
N THR A 857 -52.85 -16.72 21.21
CA THR A 857 -51.65 -16.61 20.34
C THR A 857 -51.66 -15.38 19.44
N THR A 858 -52.78 -14.66 19.37
CA THR A 858 -52.95 -13.49 18.48
C THR A 858 -53.27 -12.25 19.29
N PHE A 859 -52.59 -11.15 18.98
CA PHE A 859 -52.79 -9.89 19.67
C PHE A 859 -52.90 -8.71 18.69
N VAL A 860 -53.50 -7.63 19.18
CA VAL A 860 -53.48 -6.30 18.58
C VAL A 860 -52.99 -5.34 19.65
N GLU A 861 -52.05 -4.52 19.31
CA GLU A 861 -51.40 -3.60 20.24
C GLU A 861 -51.41 -2.17 19.69
N PRO A 862 -52.36 -1.33 20.10
CA PRO A 862 -52.28 0.09 19.83
C PRO A 862 -51.11 0.70 20.61
N GLN A 863 -50.44 1.65 19.98
CA GLN A 863 -49.24 2.31 20.50
C GLN A 863 -49.31 3.81 20.26
N ALA A 864 -48.76 4.57 21.17
CA ALA A 864 -48.56 5.99 21.02
C ALA A 864 -47.20 6.37 21.61
N GLU A 865 -46.47 7.21 20.91
CA GLU A 865 -45.15 7.69 21.33
C GLU A 865 -45.06 9.19 21.11
N LEU A 866 -44.42 9.86 22.05
CA LEU A 866 -44.06 11.25 21.95
C LEU A 866 -42.56 11.39 22.21
N VAL A 867 -41.86 12.02 21.27
CA VAL A 867 -40.41 12.23 21.35
C VAL A 867 -40.14 13.71 21.33
N TRP A 868 -39.45 14.17 22.33
CA TRP A 868 -38.96 15.53 22.42
C TRP A 868 -37.46 15.52 22.26
N GLY A 869 -36.94 16.57 21.63
CA GLY A 869 -35.50 16.75 21.46
C GLY A 869 -35.06 18.19 21.59
N ARG A 870 -33.78 18.37 21.64
CA ARG A 870 -33.14 19.66 21.50
C ARG A 870 -31.98 19.51 20.53
N LEU A 871 -32.06 20.22 19.42
CA LEU A 871 -30.99 20.29 18.41
C LEU A 871 -30.35 21.66 18.49
N GLN A 872 -29.03 21.66 18.66
CA GLN A 872 -28.23 22.86 18.72
C GLN A 872 -28.29 23.62 17.41
N GLY A 873 -28.40 24.96 17.46
CA GLY A 873 -28.25 25.80 16.28
C GLY A 873 -26.82 25.76 15.75
N GLN A 874 -26.69 25.99 14.45
CA GLN A 874 -25.38 26.01 13.77
C GLN A 874 -25.25 27.28 12.95
N THR A 875 -24.08 27.88 12.97
CA THR A 875 -23.73 29.06 12.18
C THR A 875 -22.45 28.80 11.44
N PHE A 876 -22.48 29.04 10.13
CA PHE A 876 -21.31 28.94 9.24
C PHE A 876 -21.07 30.30 8.59
N ASN A 877 -19.83 30.77 8.62
CA ASN A 877 -19.40 32.01 7.99
C ASN A 877 -18.20 31.70 7.11
N TRP A 878 -18.20 32.20 5.88
CA TRP A 878 -17.07 32.07 4.96
C TRP A 878 -17.04 33.25 4.01
N ASN A 879 -15.92 33.36 3.28
CA ASN A 879 -15.78 34.34 2.21
C ASN A 879 -15.79 33.60 0.88
N ASP A 880 -16.69 33.96 0.00
CA ASP A 880 -16.75 33.45 -1.37
C ASP A 880 -16.46 34.59 -2.34
N SER A 881 -15.30 34.52 -2.98
CA SER A 881 -14.92 35.47 -4.01
C SER A 881 -15.02 36.96 -3.54
N GLY A 882 -14.55 37.21 -2.32
CA GLY A 882 -14.55 38.54 -1.71
C GLY A 882 -15.88 38.96 -1.03
N MET A 883 -16.89 38.14 -1.10
CA MET A 883 -18.18 38.40 -0.43
C MET A 883 -18.30 37.55 0.83
N ASP A 884 -18.71 38.19 1.92
CA ASP A 884 -19.01 37.49 3.15
C ASP A 884 -20.35 36.76 3.02
N VAL A 885 -20.34 35.48 3.30
CA VAL A 885 -21.49 34.60 3.21
C VAL A 885 -21.75 33.97 4.59
N SER A 886 -22.98 33.94 5.02
CA SER A 886 -23.33 33.26 6.27
C SER A 886 -24.58 32.41 6.08
N MET A 887 -24.62 31.32 6.82
CA MET A 887 -25.70 30.36 6.85
C MET A 887 -25.92 29.98 8.31
N ARG A 888 -27.12 30.19 8.79
CA ARG A 888 -27.46 29.96 10.21
C ARG A 888 -28.76 29.20 10.32
N ARG A 889 -28.77 28.19 11.15
CA ARG A 889 -29.95 27.49 11.59
C ARG A 889 -30.16 27.79 13.09
N ASN A 890 -31.36 28.19 13.47
CA ASN A 890 -31.72 28.38 14.86
C ASN A 890 -31.76 27.03 15.59
N SER A 891 -31.54 27.06 16.91
CA SER A 891 -31.84 25.94 17.78
C SER A 891 -33.31 25.57 17.65
N VAL A 892 -33.62 24.28 17.70
CA VAL A 892 -34.99 23.79 17.61
C VAL A 892 -35.20 22.71 18.66
N ASN A 893 -36.42 22.67 19.19
CA ASN A 893 -36.88 21.62 20.09
C ASN A 893 -37.93 20.77 19.34
N PRO A 894 -37.50 19.73 18.60
CA PRO A 894 -38.43 18.86 17.89
C PRO A 894 -39.41 18.21 18.89
N LEU A 895 -40.63 18.08 18.51
CA LEU A 895 -41.65 17.30 19.20
C LEU A 895 -42.34 16.44 18.16
N VAL A 896 -42.11 15.14 18.22
CA VAL A 896 -42.60 14.19 17.23
C VAL A 896 -43.56 13.22 17.90
N GLY A 897 -44.72 13.05 17.33
CA GLY A 897 -45.70 12.06 17.74
C GLY A 897 -45.72 10.86 16.81
N ARG A 898 -45.99 9.71 17.35
CA ARG A 898 -46.20 8.49 16.60
C ARG A 898 -47.37 7.72 17.18
N THR A 899 -48.34 7.38 16.35
CA THR A 899 -49.45 6.53 16.74
C THR A 899 -49.63 5.40 15.74
N GLY A 900 -50.05 4.28 16.21
CA GLY A 900 -50.26 3.13 15.32
C GLY A 900 -50.66 1.87 16.02
N VAL A 901 -50.71 0.81 15.27
CA VAL A 901 -51.17 -0.49 15.70
C VAL A 901 -50.19 -1.56 15.22
N VAL A 902 -49.79 -2.45 16.12
CA VAL A 902 -49.06 -3.66 15.82
C VAL A 902 -49.95 -4.87 16.06
N SER A 903 -49.97 -5.79 15.13
CA SER A 903 -50.65 -7.07 15.26
C SER A 903 -49.64 -8.19 15.11
N GLY A 904 -49.85 -9.25 15.89
CA GLY A 904 -48.93 -10.38 15.87
C GLY A 904 -49.54 -11.70 16.23
N LYS A 905 -48.88 -12.77 15.83
CA LYS A 905 -49.24 -14.14 16.19
C LYS A 905 -48.00 -14.87 16.68
N THR A 906 -48.16 -15.57 17.80
CA THR A 906 -47.12 -16.34 18.46
C THR A 906 -47.27 -17.82 18.16
N PHE A 907 -46.15 -18.42 17.72
CA PHE A 907 -46.00 -19.87 17.58
C PHE A 907 -45.03 -20.32 18.67
N SER A 908 -45.39 -21.39 19.37
CA SER A 908 -44.56 -21.86 20.48
C SER A 908 -44.27 -23.34 20.40
N GLY A 909 -43.12 -23.74 20.88
CA GLY A 909 -42.71 -25.11 21.12
C GLY A 909 -42.24 -25.29 22.56
N LYS A 910 -41.45 -26.33 22.82
CA LYS A 910 -41.07 -26.71 24.20
C LYS A 910 -40.25 -25.63 24.90
N ASP A 911 -39.21 -25.12 24.26
CA ASP A 911 -38.28 -24.15 24.83
C ASP A 911 -38.11 -22.91 23.91
N TRP A 912 -39.05 -22.69 23.04
CA TRP A 912 -38.96 -21.56 22.10
C TRP A 912 -40.36 -20.99 21.82
N SER A 913 -40.36 -19.73 21.47
CA SER A 913 -41.51 -19.09 20.85
C SER A 913 -41.09 -18.13 19.76
N LEU A 914 -41.89 -17.98 18.74
CA LEU A 914 -41.69 -17.08 17.65
C LEU A 914 -42.96 -16.25 17.42
N THR A 915 -42.84 -14.94 17.48
CA THR A 915 -43.96 -14.00 17.21
C THR A 915 -43.69 -13.32 15.89
N ALA A 916 -44.54 -13.58 14.90
CA ALA A 916 -44.56 -12.82 13.68
C ALA A 916 -45.48 -11.60 13.88
N ARG A 917 -45.01 -10.42 13.55
CA ARG A 917 -45.77 -9.17 13.76
C ARG A 917 -45.70 -8.25 12.56
N ALA A 918 -46.71 -7.44 12.42
CA ALA A 918 -46.80 -6.35 11.44
C ALA A 918 -47.33 -5.09 12.11
N GLY A 919 -46.79 -3.97 11.75
CA GLY A 919 -47.13 -2.67 12.32
C GLY A 919 -47.37 -1.62 11.27
N LEU A 920 -48.32 -0.75 11.57
CA LEU A 920 -48.65 0.43 10.79
C LEU A 920 -48.75 1.61 11.74
N HIS A 921 -47.92 2.64 11.51
CA HIS A 921 -47.83 3.82 12.36
C HIS A 921 -47.88 5.08 11.52
N TYR A 922 -48.39 6.14 12.08
CA TYR A 922 -48.27 7.48 11.56
C TYR A 922 -47.39 8.30 12.47
N GLU A 923 -46.29 8.82 11.93
CA GLU A 923 -45.33 9.68 12.62
C GLU A 923 -45.47 11.10 12.09
N PHE A 924 -45.57 12.07 12.98
CA PHE A 924 -45.83 13.43 12.59
C PHE A 924 -45.12 14.42 13.50
N ASP A 925 -44.70 15.54 12.91
CA ASP A 925 -44.12 16.65 13.64
C ASP A 925 -45.23 17.50 14.28
N LEU A 926 -45.10 17.75 15.57
CA LEU A 926 -45.96 18.68 16.31
C LEU A 926 -45.41 20.10 16.31
N THR A 927 -44.13 20.24 16.04
CA THR A 927 -43.41 21.51 15.93
C THR A 927 -42.75 21.64 14.55
N ASP A 928 -42.55 22.88 14.11
CA ASP A 928 -41.85 23.14 12.87
C ASP A 928 -40.36 22.83 13.02
N SER A 929 -39.71 22.41 11.95
CA SER A 929 -38.24 22.37 11.88
C SER A 929 -37.68 23.79 11.94
N ALA A 930 -36.37 23.90 12.22
CA ALA A 930 -35.73 25.19 12.39
C ALA A 930 -35.71 26.02 11.12
N ASP A 931 -35.87 27.33 11.28
CA ASP A 931 -35.68 28.30 10.21
C ASP A 931 -34.20 28.40 9.84
N VAL A 932 -33.91 28.58 8.55
CA VAL A 932 -32.57 28.78 8.02
C VAL A 932 -32.45 30.20 7.52
N HIS A 933 -31.42 30.92 7.98
CA HIS A 933 -31.11 32.27 7.58
C HIS A 933 -29.87 32.28 6.69
N LEU A 934 -30.00 32.81 5.50
CA LEU A 934 -28.91 32.91 4.51
C LEU A 934 -28.61 34.39 4.27
N LYS A 935 -27.34 34.73 4.30
CA LYS A 935 -26.89 36.12 4.08
C LYS A 935 -25.71 36.16 3.14
N ASP A 936 -25.76 37.02 2.14
CA ASP A 936 -24.67 37.33 1.23
C ASP A 936 -24.70 38.81 0.82
N ALA A 937 -23.97 39.15 -0.22
CA ALA A 937 -23.91 40.53 -0.74
C ALA A 937 -25.26 41.04 -1.28
N ALA A 938 -26.17 40.15 -1.69
CA ALA A 938 -27.49 40.52 -2.22
C ALA A 938 -28.53 40.72 -1.09
N GLY A 939 -28.20 40.43 0.15
CA GLY A 939 -29.06 40.60 1.31
C GLY A 939 -29.29 39.32 2.10
N GLU A 940 -30.29 39.35 2.97
CA GLU A 940 -30.67 38.25 3.84
C GLU A 940 -31.92 37.56 3.31
N HIS A 941 -31.91 36.23 3.37
CA HIS A 941 -33.05 35.41 2.99
C HIS A 941 -33.35 34.36 4.07
N GLN A 942 -34.60 34.20 4.43
CA GLN A 942 -35.02 33.21 5.40
C GLN A 942 -35.82 32.12 4.71
N ILE A 943 -35.50 30.88 5.01
CA ILE A 943 -36.24 29.69 4.62
C ILE A 943 -36.90 29.14 5.87
N ASN A 944 -38.22 29.16 5.91
CA ASN A 944 -38.98 28.74 7.06
C ASN A 944 -38.97 27.23 7.27
N GLY A 945 -38.94 26.83 8.52
CA GLY A 945 -39.12 25.44 8.90
C GLY A 945 -40.51 24.94 8.60
N ARG A 946 -40.65 23.64 8.48
CA ARG A 946 -41.92 22.98 8.11
C ARG A 946 -42.19 21.78 9.01
N LYS A 947 -43.44 21.37 9.08
CA LYS A 947 -43.88 20.12 9.68
C LYS A 947 -43.89 19.01 8.61
N ASP A 948 -43.47 17.83 9.00
CA ASP A 948 -43.49 16.64 8.18
C ASP A 948 -44.32 15.55 8.86
N GLY A 949 -44.87 14.63 8.08
CA GLY A 949 -45.58 13.48 8.58
C GLY A 949 -45.48 12.34 7.58
N ARG A 950 -45.37 11.13 8.09
CA ARG A 950 -45.17 9.95 7.26
C ARG A 950 -45.85 8.73 7.83
N MET A 951 -46.17 7.78 6.98
CA MET A 951 -46.64 6.47 7.37
C MET A 951 -45.46 5.51 7.49
N LEU A 952 -45.35 4.85 8.63
CA LEU A 952 -44.40 3.79 8.89
C LEU A 952 -45.11 2.45 8.78
N TYR A 953 -44.53 1.54 8.04
CA TYR A 953 -44.99 0.17 7.96
C TYR A 953 -43.85 -0.81 8.04
N GLY A 954 -44.06 -1.87 8.79
CA GLY A 954 -43.01 -2.82 9.04
C GLY A 954 -43.51 -4.20 9.40
N VAL A 955 -42.67 -5.16 9.19
CA VAL A 955 -42.86 -6.54 9.60
C VAL A 955 -41.68 -6.99 10.43
N GLY A 956 -41.94 -7.88 11.38
CA GLY A 956 -40.89 -8.33 12.25
C GLY A 956 -41.13 -9.70 12.87
N LEU A 957 -40.07 -10.21 13.49
CA LEU A 957 -40.09 -11.47 14.23
C LEU A 957 -39.50 -11.22 15.61
N ASN A 958 -40.17 -11.68 16.66
CA ASN A 958 -39.60 -11.77 18.00
C ASN A 958 -39.50 -13.22 18.36
N ALA A 959 -38.32 -13.66 18.77
CA ALA A 959 -38.06 -15.03 19.14
C ALA A 959 -37.60 -15.12 20.59
N ARG A 960 -38.02 -16.15 21.25
CA ARG A 960 -37.56 -16.55 22.58
C ARG A 960 -36.92 -17.93 22.48
N PHE A 961 -35.71 -18.05 22.93
CA PHE A 961 -34.99 -19.33 23.04
C PHE A 961 -34.64 -19.60 24.50
N GLY A 962 -35.19 -20.68 25.07
CA GLY A 962 -35.05 -20.95 26.49
C GLY A 962 -35.74 -19.85 27.33
N ASP A 963 -35.28 -19.65 28.56
CA ASP A 963 -35.82 -18.68 29.49
C ASP A 963 -35.14 -17.31 29.46
N ASN A 964 -33.98 -17.22 28.85
CA ASN A 964 -33.05 -16.08 29.02
C ASN A 964 -32.76 -15.31 27.74
N THR A 965 -32.93 -15.91 26.57
CA THR A 965 -32.52 -15.29 25.31
C THR A 965 -33.72 -14.82 24.51
N ARG A 966 -33.70 -13.54 24.09
CA ARG A 966 -34.69 -12.92 23.24
C ARG A 966 -33.99 -12.34 22.00
N LEU A 967 -34.58 -12.56 20.84
CA LEU A 967 -34.14 -12.03 19.56
C LEU A 967 -35.28 -11.25 18.91
N GLY A 968 -34.95 -10.17 18.27
CA GLY A 968 -35.88 -9.38 17.46
C GLY A 968 -35.27 -9.06 16.11
N LEU A 969 -36.12 -9.12 15.08
CA LEU A 969 -35.73 -8.67 13.73
C LEU A 969 -36.94 -7.90 13.16
N GLU A 970 -36.67 -6.72 12.60
CA GLU A 970 -37.72 -5.87 12.01
C GLU A 970 -37.20 -5.24 10.72
N VAL A 971 -38.05 -5.24 9.70
CA VAL A 971 -37.85 -4.50 8.47
C VAL A 971 -38.92 -3.43 8.39
N GLU A 972 -38.50 -2.18 8.18
CA GLU A 972 -39.41 -1.03 8.20
C GLU A 972 -39.16 -0.12 6.99
N ARG A 973 -40.24 0.45 6.46
CA ARG A 973 -40.22 1.49 5.44
C ARG A 973 -41.20 2.60 5.84
N SER A 974 -40.99 3.78 5.27
CA SER A 974 -41.97 4.86 5.41
C SER A 974 -42.34 5.43 4.04
N ALA A 975 -43.48 6.08 3.99
CA ALA A 975 -44.00 6.71 2.79
C ALA A 975 -44.80 8.00 3.15
N PHE A 976 -45.00 8.83 2.13
CA PHE A 976 -45.79 10.08 2.19
C PHE A 976 -45.17 11.21 3.01
N GLY A 977 -43.97 11.04 3.50
CA GLY A 977 -43.23 12.12 4.13
C GLY A 977 -42.34 12.86 3.15
N LYS A 978 -41.85 14.02 3.55
CA LYS A 978 -40.80 14.74 2.84
C LYS A 978 -39.48 14.03 2.99
N TYR A 979 -39.21 13.48 4.17
CA TYR A 979 -38.15 12.51 4.43
C TYR A 979 -38.80 11.16 4.69
N ASN A 980 -38.35 10.14 3.98
CA ASN A 980 -38.85 8.77 4.15
C ASN A 980 -37.67 7.82 4.37
N THR A 981 -37.91 6.81 5.19
CA THR A 981 -37.06 5.64 5.29
C THR A 981 -37.31 4.72 4.10
N ASP A 982 -36.32 4.52 3.26
CA ASP A 982 -36.43 3.65 2.09
C ASP A 982 -36.33 2.18 2.47
N ASP A 983 -35.36 1.84 3.31
CA ASP A 983 -35.17 0.52 3.89
C ASP A 983 -34.51 0.66 5.26
N ALA A 984 -35.03 -0.06 6.24
CA ALA A 984 -34.37 -0.17 7.55
C ALA A 984 -34.52 -1.58 8.08
N ILE A 985 -33.40 -2.18 8.49
CA ILE A 985 -33.36 -3.48 9.14
C ILE A 985 -32.86 -3.29 10.55
N ASN A 986 -33.65 -3.68 11.53
CA ASN A 986 -33.31 -3.62 12.94
C ASN A 986 -33.24 -5.03 13.52
N ALA A 987 -32.15 -5.34 14.17
CA ALA A 987 -31.95 -6.57 14.89
C ALA A 987 -31.58 -6.27 16.34
N ASN A 988 -32.13 -7.03 17.26
CA ASN A 988 -31.76 -6.95 18.66
C ASN A 988 -31.62 -8.33 19.27
N ILE A 989 -30.76 -8.43 20.26
CA ILE A 989 -30.60 -9.61 21.10
C ILE A 989 -30.55 -9.16 22.56
N ARG A 990 -31.26 -9.91 23.41
CA ARG A 990 -31.27 -9.69 24.84
C ARG A 990 -30.99 -10.97 25.57
N TYR A 991 -30.09 -10.92 26.53
CA TYR A 991 -29.82 -11.98 27.47
C TYR A 991 -30.18 -11.51 28.88
N SER A 992 -31.07 -12.23 29.56
CA SER A 992 -31.49 -11.97 30.93
C SER A 992 -30.91 -13.03 31.87
N PHE A 993 -30.36 -12.58 32.97
CA PHE A 993 -29.67 -13.46 33.93
C PHE A 993 -30.06 -13.18 35.40
#